data_ae6137d1d039f013d0ab14342333d2f2
#
_entry.id   ae6137d1d039f013d0ab14342333d2f2
#
_cell.length_a   1.000
_cell.length_b   1.000
_cell.length_c   1.000
_cell.angle_alpha   90.00
_cell.angle_beta   90.00
_cell.angle_gamma   90.00
#
_symmetry.space_group_name_H-M   'P 1'
#
loop_
_entity.id
_entity.type
_entity.pdbx_description
1 polymer ?
#
loop_
_entity_poly.entity_id
_entity_poly.type
_entity_poly.pdbx_seq_one_letter_code
_entity_poly.pdbx_strand_id
1 'polypeptide(L)'
;MKGYINKVLVICVTLVGMVTNAYAQDEKIINPQISYAGTPQTVVIGGLTTSGVEGYDDYVLTGISGLAVGQEISLPGNEITEAVKRYWKHGLFSDVSITADSLVGNKVYLHIYLKTRPRVSAINYIGLKKSEREDMDKKLGLIKGGQITPNMIDRAKTLAKKYFDDKGYKNAEVNIRQRDDVANKNEVILDIDVDKKEKMRVRHIFIDGNSQLSDKKLKGNLFSKGAFKKIHEAGKLGNFFKSKKFTPDRWAEDKKNLITKYNEYGYRDAEILKDSVWNVDNKHVDIYLKIDEGKKYYIRNITWVGNTVYTTDYLSRLLNMKKGDVYNQTYLQKRLTGDDDAVGNEYWNNGYIFYSLTPTEVNIVGDSIDLEMRIYEGQQAHISHVRINGNDRLYENVVRRELRTKPGDLFSKEALQRSARELASMGYFDPEAVTPDVKPNYEDGTVDINWDLKQKSNDQVELSFGWGQTGVIGRVGLKLTNFSMANLFSRRGKRRGIMPVGDGETLQIGAQTNGTYYQSYNASYSTNWLGGKRPIQFSVSAYYSKQTDVSSRYYNQGYLQNYYNYKYGYGNYGYNNYENYYDPNTYVKMLGLSVGWGKRLRWPDDYFTLSLQLSYNRYMLKNWRYFLMRNGNANNLNLSIQLNRASTDNQLFPRRGSEFQASVTLTPPWSAFNNKDYKNLANDANSSTYEAEQREKYKWIEYHKWKLKGRMFTALTSGAKCFVLMTRVEMGLLGHYNKYNKSPFETYYMGGDGMSGYSTGYAEETIGLRGYDNGSISQSAAAKVGIGSYNAYAYDRFSLELRYPFLLGNTTIYGLGFVEAGNSWYNTSDFNPFDMKRSAGVGIRIFLPMVGLMGIDWAYGFDKVFTGSRWEKGGSNFHFILGQEF
;
A
#
# COMPACT_ATOMS: atom_id res chain seq x y z
N MET A 1 29.32 26.22 -122.44
CA MET A 1 28.56 25.15 -121.94
C MET A 1 28.75 24.96 -120.35
N LYS A 2 29.50 25.78 -119.66
CA LYS A 2 29.68 25.78 -118.25
C LYS A 2 28.63 26.56 -117.38
N GLY A 3 27.80 27.41 -118.08
CA GLY A 3 26.85 28.24 -117.33
C GLY A 3 25.41 27.70 -117.22
N TYR A 4 25.05 26.69 -117.92
CA TYR A 4 23.70 26.09 -117.86
C TYR A 4 23.63 24.90 -116.90
N ILE A 5 24.72 24.20 -116.60
CA ILE A 5 24.68 23.05 -115.71
C ILE A 5 24.55 23.52 -114.24
N ASN A 6 25.11 24.68 -113.91
CA ASN A 6 25.01 25.18 -112.51
C ASN A 6 23.57 25.77 -112.25
N LYS A 7 22.77 26.17 -113.24
CA LYS A 7 21.42 26.70 -113.03
C LYS A 7 20.41 25.49 -112.89
N VAL A 8 20.62 24.42 -113.55
CA VAL A 8 19.79 23.19 -113.43
C VAL A 8 20.06 22.46 -112.07
N LEU A 9 21.33 22.44 -111.63
CA LEU A 9 21.67 21.82 -110.34
C LEU A 9 21.12 22.64 -109.13
N VAL A 10 21.06 24.00 -109.28
CA VAL A 10 20.49 24.81 -108.21
C VAL A 10 18.97 24.69 -108.19
N ILE A 11 18.29 24.54 -109.33
CA ILE A 11 16.83 24.33 -109.38
C ILE A 11 16.42 22.92 -108.91
N CYS A 12 17.25 21.88 -109.18
CA CYS A 12 17.01 20.53 -108.62
C CYS A 12 17.28 20.45 -107.11
N VAL A 13 18.31 21.16 -106.61
CA VAL A 13 18.57 21.19 -105.11
C VAL A 13 17.52 21.98 -104.39
N THR A 14 16.93 23.06 -105.04
CA THR A 14 15.83 23.85 -104.45
C THR A 14 14.50 23.07 -104.51
N LEU A 15 14.27 22.23 -105.49
CA LEU A 15 13.02 21.40 -105.59
C LEU A 15 13.10 20.12 -104.64
N VAL A 16 14.29 19.58 -104.40
CA VAL A 16 14.47 18.50 -103.40
C VAL A 16 14.45 19.03 -101.99
N GLY A 17 14.87 20.34 -101.85
CA GLY A 17 14.81 20.98 -100.51
C GLY A 17 13.37 21.39 -100.14
N MET A 18 12.44 21.53 -101.13
CA MET A 18 11.04 21.86 -100.82
C MET A 18 10.14 20.64 -100.63
N VAL A 19 10.59 19.41 -100.96
CA VAL A 19 9.81 18.20 -100.79
C VAL A 19 10.19 17.45 -99.44
N THR A 20 11.30 17.81 -98.81
CA THR A 20 11.71 17.25 -97.57
C THR A 20 11.26 18.00 -96.26
N ASN A 21 10.51 19.13 -96.47
CA ASN A 21 10.03 19.91 -95.36
C ASN A 21 8.51 19.73 -95.15
N ALA A 22 7.91 18.62 -95.52
CA ALA A 22 6.55 18.25 -95.22
C ALA A 22 6.41 17.11 -94.15
N TYR A 23 7.40 16.95 -93.33
CA TYR A 23 7.17 16.31 -91.99
C TYR A 23 6.84 17.44 -91.04
N ALA A 24 5.59 17.49 -90.56
CA ALA A 24 5.19 18.34 -89.49
C ALA A 24 6.07 18.03 -88.29
N GLN A 25 7.01 18.89 -87.91
CA GLN A 25 7.63 18.91 -86.61
C GLN A 25 6.52 19.22 -85.67
N ASP A 26 6.14 18.22 -84.85
CA ASP A 26 5.26 18.43 -83.70
C ASP A 26 5.83 19.58 -82.93
N GLU A 27 5.16 20.69 -82.87
CA GLU A 27 5.59 21.91 -82.18
C GLU A 27 5.65 21.58 -80.66
N LYS A 28 6.88 21.61 -80.12
CA LYS A 28 7.09 21.33 -78.66
C LYS A 28 6.75 22.56 -77.87
N ILE A 29 5.57 22.62 -77.32
CA ILE A 29 5.17 23.67 -76.34
C ILE A 29 5.74 23.34 -74.97
N ILE A 30 6.64 24.19 -74.44
CA ILE A 30 7.21 24.07 -73.08
C ILE A 30 6.32 24.88 -72.13
N ASN A 31 6.01 24.34 -71.02
CA ASN A 31 5.12 24.87 -69.96
C ASN A 31 3.75 25.32 -70.55
N PRO A 32 2.96 24.39 -71.15
CA PRO A 32 1.69 24.73 -71.75
C PRO A 32 0.75 25.37 -70.68
N GLN A 33 0.14 26.51 -71.05
CA GLN A 33 -0.85 27.16 -70.20
C GLN A 33 -2.19 26.42 -70.39
N ILE A 34 -2.53 25.56 -69.41
CA ILE A 34 -3.79 24.83 -69.45
C ILE A 34 -4.89 25.65 -68.77
N SER A 35 -5.80 26.18 -69.59
CA SER A 35 -6.95 26.95 -69.09
C SER A 35 -8.06 25.99 -68.61
N TYR A 36 -8.46 26.07 -67.39
CA TYR A 36 -9.57 25.31 -66.84
C TYR A 36 -10.94 25.83 -67.33
N ALA A 37 -11.02 26.97 -67.98
CA ALA A 37 -12.22 27.54 -68.59
C ALA A 37 -12.41 27.15 -70.04
N GLY A 38 -11.42 26.42 -70.64
CA GLY A 38 -11.46 25.96 -72.01
C GLY A 38 -12.16 24.61 -72.22
N THR A 39 -12.48 24.26 -73.47
CA THR A 39 -12.93 22.91 -73.79
C THR A 39 -11.79 21.88 -73.48
N PRO A 40 -12.08 20.79 -72.81
CA PRO A 40 -11.08 19.76 -72.56
C PRO A 40 -10.49 19.19 -73.84
N GLN A 41 -9.19 19.09 -73.91
CA GLN A 41 -8.48 18.47 -75.01
C GLN A 41 -8.06 17.07 -74.65
N THR A 42 -8.32 16.07 -75.50
CA THR A 42 -7.89 14.72 -75.32
C THR A 42 -6.44 14.63 -75.78
N VAL A 43 -5.59 14.21 -74.81
CA VAL A 43 -4.11 14.01 -75.03
C VAL A 43 -3.65 12.71 -74.53
N VAL A 44 -2.52 12.19 -75.01
CA VAL A 44 -1.89 10.96 -74.54
C VAL A 44 -0.72 11.27 -73.64
N ILE A 45 -0.59 10.61 -72.51
CA ILE A 45 0.56 10.78 -71.63
C ILE A 45 1.82 10.23 -72.30
N GLY A 46 2.73 11.15 -72.71
CA GLY A 46 4.01 10.83 -73.38
C GLY A 46 5.12 10.46 -72.39
N GLY A 47 5.02 10.91 -71.10
CA GLY A 47 5.97 10.61 -70.04
C GLY A 47 5.50 11.13 -68.67
N LEU A 48 5.92 10.48 -67.64
CA LEU A 48 5.69 10.81 -66.22
C LEU A 48 7.04 10.93 -65.52
N THR A 49 7.29 12.04 -64.84
CA THR A 49 8.47 12.24 -64.01
C THR A 49 8.04 12.60 -62.59
N THR A 50 8.82 12.22 -61.62
CA THR A 50 8.53 12.53 -60.21
C THR A 50 9.67 13.32 -59.58
N SER A 51 9.37 14.17 -58.65
CA SER A 51 10.39 14.91 -57.86
C SER A 51 9.90 15.27 -56.47
N GLY A 52 10.80 15.71 -55.61
CA GLY A 52 10.51 16.19 -54.27
C GLY A 52 10.50 15.12 -53.17
N VAL A 53 10.70 13.84 -53.52
CA VAL A 53 10.78 12.71 -52.58
C VAL A 53 12.06 11.95 -52.83
N GLU A 54 12.85 11.75 -51.77
CA GLU A 54 14.05 10.90 -51.80
C GLU A 54 13.71 9.51 -51.22
N GLY A 55 14.31 8.42 -51.75
CA GLY A 55 14.20 7.06 -51.21
C GLY A 55 13.01 6.24 -51.69
N TYR A 56 12.28 6.71 -52.72
CA TYR A 56 11.26 5.95 -53.41
C TYR A 56 11.58 5.86 -54.88
N ASP A 57 11.37 4.71 -55.46
CA ASP A 57 11.56 4.51 -56.90
C ASP A 57 10.44 5.23 -57.68
N ASP A 58 10.78 5.90 -58.79
CA ASP A 58 9.82 6.68 -59.63
C ASP A 58 8.61 5.85 -60.07
N TYR A 59 8.81 4.56 -60.38
CA TYR A 59 7.71 3.69 -60.80
C TYR A 59 6.69 3.45 -59.67
N VAL A 60 7.14 3.45 -58.40
CA VAL A 60 6.24 3.29 -57.23
C VAL A 60 5.42 4.56 -57.07
N LEU A 61 6.10 5.72 -57.14
CA LEU A 61 5.43 7.02 -57.02
C LEU A 61 4.44 7.23 -58.15
N THR A 62 4.83 7.01 -59.41
CA THR A 62 3.92 7.11 -60.55
C THR A 62 2.78 6.10 -60.49
N GLY A 63 3.00 4.87 -59.98
CA GLY A 63 1.96 3.86 -59.77
C GLY A 63 0.85 4.30 -58.81
N ILE A 64 1.16 5.08 -57.77
CA ILE A 64 0.16 5.64 -56.86
C ILE A 64 -0.79 6.61 -57.57
N SER A 65 -0.31 7.38 -58.55
CA SER A 65 -1.16 8.29 -59.32
C SER A 65 -2.26 7.55 -60.09
N GLY A 66 -2.00 6.31 -60.49
CA GLY A 66 -2.84 5.55 -61.43
C GLY A 66 -2.84 6.10 -62.83
N LEU A 67 -1.86 6.96 -63.18
CA LEU A 67 -1.60 7.42 -64.52
C LEU A 67 -0.53 6.52 -65.14
N ALA A 68 -0.67 6.24 -66.44
CA ALA A 68 0.29 5.41 -67.19
C ALA A 68 0.69 6.11 -68.50
N VAL A 69 1.96 5.93 -68.89
CA VAL A 69 2.47 6.34 -70.18
C VAL A 69 1.70 5.62 -71.29
N GLY A 70 1.18 6.33 -72.26
CA GLY A 70 0.30 5.82 -73.33
C GLY A 70 -1.21 5.93 -73.00
N GLN A 71 -1.57 6.33 -71.79
CA GLN A 71 -2.97 6.54 -71.40
C GLN A 71 -3.53 7.83 -72.06
N GLU A 72 -4.74 7.74 -72.58
CA GLU A 72 -5.51 8.97 -73.02
C GLU A 72 -6.15 9.63 -71.83
N ILE A 73 -5.98 10.92 -71.66
CA ILE A 73 -6.56 11.75 -70.60
C ILE A 73 -7.12 13.02 -71.19
N SER A 74 -8.07 13.59 -70.46
CA SER A 74 -8.59 14.94 -70.78
C SER A 74 -7.82 16.03 -70.01
N LEU A 75 -7.40 17.09 -70.70
CA LEU A 75 -6.77 18.27 -70.06
C LEU A 75 -7.54 19.57 -70.40
N PRO A 76 -8.07 20.25 -69.35
CA PRO A 76 -8.24 19.82 -67.96
C PRO A 76 -9.28 18.70 -67.82
N GLY A 77 -9.03 17.75 -66.90
CA GLY A 77 -9.89 16.58 -66.75
C GLY A 77 -9.87 15.96 -65.35
N ASN A 78 -10.76 14.97 -65.14
CA ASN A 78 -10.91 14.28 -63.85
C ASN A 78 -9.74 13.38 -63.54
N GLU A 79 -9.04 12.85 -64.54
CA GLU A 79 -7.93 11.89 -64.37
C GLU A 79 -6.80 12.46 -63.48
N ILE A 80 -6.43 13.73 -63.73
CA ILE A 80 -5.44 14.44 -62.90
C ILE A 80 -5.99 14.71 -61.51
N THR A 81 -7.26 15.10 -61.40
CA THR A 81 -7.91 15.31 -60.09
C THR A 81 -7.93 14.01 -59.26
N GLU A 82 -8.27 12.89 -59.89
CA GLU A 82 -8.27 11.61 -59.23
C GLU A 82 -6.87 11.12 -58.86
N ALA A 83 -5.86 11.41 -59.70
CA ALA A 83 -4.48 11.14 -59.35
C ALA A 83 -4.02 11.91 -58.11
N VAL A 84 -4.34 13.20 -58.03
CA VAL A 84 -4.09 14.01 -56.81
C VAL A 84 -4.83 13.47 -55.61
N LYS A 85 -6.11 13.10 -55.74
CA LYS A 85 -6.89 12.48 -54.67
C LYS A 85 -6.29 11.17 -54.18
N ARG A 86 -5.73 10.31 -55.04
CA ARG A 86 -5.07 9.07 -54.71
C ARG A 86 -3.84 9.30 -53.83
N TYR A 87 -2.99 10.27 -54.19
CA TYR A 87 -1.85 10.64 -53.32
C TYR A 87 -2.29 11.15 -51.95
N TRP A 88 -3.32 11.99 -51.87
CA TRP A 88 -3.88 12.47 -50.61
C TRP A 88 -4.47 11.32 -49.77
N LYS A 89 -5.18 10.38 -50.41
CA LYS A 89 -5.75 9.21 -49.74
C LYS A 89 -4.68 8.29 -49.19
N HIS A 90 -3.50 8.22 -49.83
CA HIS A 90 -2.36 7.43 -49.36
C HIS A 90 -1.79 7.98 -48.05
N GLY A 91 -2.01 9.26 -47.74
CA GLY A 91 -1.64 9.88 -46.46
C GLY A 91 -0.15 10.17 -46.25
N LEU A 92 0.73 9.78 -47.18
CA LEU A 92 2.19 9.91 -47.07
C LEU A 92 2.68 11.33 -47.40
N PHE A 93 1.91 12.12 -48.14
CA PHE A 93 2.35 13.37 -48.72
C PHE A 93 1.67 14.56 -48.03
N SER A 94 2.44 15.65 -47.89
CA SER A 94 1.98 16.94 -47.35
C SER A 94 1.63 17.90 -48.44
N ASP A 95 2.17 17.72 -49.65
CA ASP A 95 1.87 18.50 -50.83
C ASP A 95 2.00 17.63 -52.10
N VAL A 96 1.12 17.88 -53.08
CA VAL A 96 1.04 17.16 -54.34
C VAL A 96 0.71 18.17 -55.44
N SER A 97 1.58 18.30 -56.40
CA SER A 97 1.35 19.14 -57.58
C SER A 97 1.68 18.33 -58.85
N ILE A 98 0.76 18.38 -59.80
CA ILE A 98 0.93 17.77 -61.13
C ILE A 98 0.94 18.88 -62.17
N THR A 99 2.07 19.06 -62.82
CA THR A 99 2.27 20.10 -63.88
C THR A 99 2.54 19.43 -65.20
N ALA A 100 2.19 20.12 -66.28
CA ALA A 100 2.55 19.72 -67.65
C ALA A 100 3.84 20.43 -68.08
N ASP A 101 4.94 19.67 -68.19
CA ASP A 101 6.23 20.22 -68.58
C ASP A 101 6.32 20.56 -70.03
N SER A 102 5.73 19.73 -70.89
CA SER A 102 5.65 20.01 -72.36
C SER A 102 4.53 19.26 -73.02
N LEU A 103 4.10 19.80 -74.12
CA LEU A 103 3.16 19.18 -75.03
C LEU A 103 3.81 19.10 -76.44
N VAL A 104 3.90 17.87 -76.97
CA VAL A 104 4.50 17.61 -78.27
C VAL A 104 3.47 16.92 -79.14
N GLY A 105 2.89 17.65 -80.08
CA GLY A 105 1.72 17.18 -80.86
C GLY A 105 0.55 16.84 -79.90
N ASN A 106 0.10 15.57 -79.86
CA ASN A 106 -0.98 15.11 -78.99
C ASN A 106 -0.42 14.38 -77.64
N LYS A 107 0.89 14.48 -77.35
CA LYS A 107 1.51 13.88 -76.18
C LYS A 107 1.88 14.92 -75.14
N VAL A 108 1.35 14.73 -73.93
CA VAL A 108 1.68 15.54 -72.75
C VAL A 108 2.71 14.85 -71.89
N TYR A 109 3.70 15.55 -71.40
CA TYR A 109 4.69 15.14 -70.43
C TYR A 109 4.35 15.80 -69.12
N LEU A 110 4.02 14.91 -68.08
CA LEU A 110 3.60 15.41 -66.79
C LEU A 110 4.73 15.24 -65.76
N HIS A 111 4.85 16.26 -64.94
CA HIS A 111 5.73 16.25 -63.81
C HIS A 111 4.90 16.23 -62.51
N ILE A 112 5.22 15.28 -61.64
CA ILE A 112 4.53 15.11 -60.39
C ILE A 112 5.49 15.51 -59.26
N TYR A 113 5.21 16.63 -58.62
CA TYR A 113 5.94 17.08 -57.47
C TYR A 113 5.22 16.58 -56.21
N LEU A 114 5.98 15.87 -55.33
CA LEU A 114 5.47 15.30 -54.10
C LEU A 114 6.32 15.81 -52.96
N LYS A 115 5.68 16.19 -51.85
CA LYS A 115 6.36 16.52 -50.61
C LYS A 115 5.90 15.55 -49.54
N THR A 116 6.81 14.77 -48.92
CA THR A 116 6.48 13.85 -47.84
C THR A 116 6.10 14.59 -46.59
N ARG A 117 5.21 13.98 -45.78
CA ARG A 117 4.93 14.49 -44.43
C ARG A 117 6.15 14.34 -43.54
N PRO A 118 6.46 15.35 -42.72
CA PRO A 118 7.58 15.27 -41.81
C PRO A 118 7.39 14.16 -40.76
N ARG A 119 8.51 13.61 -40.32
CA ARG A 119 8.53 12.62 -39.24
C ARG A 119 8.97 13.25 -37.93
N VAL A 120 8.53 12.67 -36.79
CA VAL A 120 8.90 13.15 -35.45
C VAL A 120 10.31 12.68 -35.11
N SER A 121 11.29 13.58 -35.04
CA SER A 121 12.64 13.24 -34.56
C SER A 121 12.74 13.19 -33.06
N ALA A 122 12.07 14.11 -32.36
CA ALA A 122 12.04 14.16 -30.89
C ALA A 122 10.75 14.81 -30.38
N ILE A 123 10.38 14.44 -29.15
CA ILE A 123 9.27 15.05 -28.42
C ILE A 123 9.84 15.65 -27.12
N ASN A 124 9.68 16.95 -26.97
CA ASN A 124 10.11 17.70 -25.79
C ASN A 124 8.91 18.12 -24.97
N TYR A 125 8.96 17.88 -23.68
CA TYR A 125 7.92 18.29 -22.74
C TYR A 125 8.40 19.44 -21.86
N ILE A 126 7.70 20.57 -21.93
CA ILE A 126 7.98 21.76 -21.13
C ILE A 126 6.89 21.90 -20.07
N GLY A 127 7.25 22.26 -18.84
CA GLY A 127 6.30 22.43 -17.73
C GLY A 127 5.85 21.15 -17.03
N LEU A 128 6.37 19.95 -17.41
CA LEU A 128 5.97 18.65 -16.87
C LEU A 128 7.03 18.02 -15.96
N LYS A 129 6.56 17.32 -14.91
CA LYS A 129 7.37 16.44 -14.08
C LYS A 129 7.70 15.13 -14.82
N LYS A 130 8.74 14.40 -14.39
CA LYS A 130 9.16 13.14 -15.01
C LYS A 130 8.03 12.13 -15.16
N SER A 131 7.28 11.88 -14.09
CA SER A 131 6.13 10.94 -14.11
C SER A 131 5.02 11.38 -15.06
N GLU A 132 4.80 12.70 -15.19
CA GLU A 132 3.77 13.22 -16.11
C GLU A 132 4.21 13.09 -17.58
N ARG A 133 5.51 13.19 -17.87
CA ARG A 133 6.07 12.93 -19.21
C ARG A 133 5.87 11.46 -19.61
N GLU A 134 6.20 10.53 -18.72
CA GLU A 134 6.01 9.10 -18.94
C GLU A 134 4.53 8.73 -19.18
N ASP A 135 3.60 9.40 -18.47
CA ASP A 135 2.17 9.23 -18.69
C ASP A 135 1.74 9.81 -20.07
N MET A 136 2.31 10.95 -20.46
CA MET A 136 2.02 11.60 -21.76
C MET A 136 2.52 10.73 -22.93
N ASP A 137 3.74 10.20 -22.86
CA ASP A 137 4.30 9.32 -23.89
C ASP A 137 3.37 8.13 -24.18
N LYS A 138 2.73 7.57 -23.13
CA LYS A 138 1.79 6.46 -23.29
C LYS A 138 0.43 6.86 -23.84
N LYS A 139 -0.04 8.08 -23.52
CA LYS A 139 -1.42 8.51 -23.81
C LYS A 139 -1.59 9.28 -25.10
N LEU A 140 -0.59 10.06 -25.53
CA LEU A 140 -0.72 10.94 -26.68
C LEU A 140 -0.67 10.19 -28.02
N GLY A 141 -0.11 8.99 -28.06
CA GLY A 141 0.02 8.20 -29.27
C GLY A 141 0.98 8.82 -30.30
N LEU A 142 1.86 9.72 -29.88
CA LEU A 142 2.93 10.30 -30.69
C LEU A 142 4.18 9.42 -30.55
N ILE A 143 4.67 8.92 -31.69
CA ILE A 143 5.78 7.98 -31.72
C ILE A 143 6.96 8.62 -32.46
N LYS A 144 8.15 8.56 -31.87
CA LYS A 144 9.38 8.96 -32.57
C LYS A 144 9.56 8.15 -33.85
N GLY A 145 9.92 8.81 -34.96
CA GLY A 145 9.98 8.25 -36.33
C GLY A 145 8.63 8.14 -37.03
N GLY A 146 7.51 8.38 -36.36
CA GLY A 146 6.18 8.39 -36.95
C GLY A 146 5.94 9.66 -37.78
N GLN A 147 5.14 9.53 -38.82
CA GLN A 147 4.68 10.69 -39.57
C GLN A 147 3.71 11.53 -38.75
N ILE A 148 3.73 12.84 -38.93
CA ILE A 148 2.84 13.76 -38.25
C ILE A 148 1.78 14.32 -39.15
N THR A 149 0.56 14.40 -38.65
CA THR A 149 -0.57 15.02 -39.30
C THR A 149 -1.20 16.09 -38.41
N PRO A 150 -1.83 17.14 -38.95
CA PRO A 150 -2.53 18.13 -38.14
C PRO A 150 -3.55 17.51 -37.18
N ASN A 151 -4.29 16.51 -37.64
CA ASN A 151 -5.26 15.78 -36.80
C ASN A 151 -4.60 15.07 -35.62
N MET A 152 -3.40 14.47 -35.78
CA MET A 152 -2.69 13.86 -34.69
C MET A 152 -2.28 14.90 -33.64
N ILE A 153 -1.89 16.09 -34.05
CA ILE A 153 -1.54 17.20 -33.14
C ILE A 153 -2.77 17.65 -32.35
N ASP A 154 -3.88 17.87 -33.01
CA ASP A 154 -5.14 18.30 -32.38
C ASP A 154 -5.67 17.25 -31.44
N ARG A 155 -5.57 15.97 -31.84
CA ARG A 155 -5.89 14.83 -30.95
C ARG A 155 -4.96 14.78 -29.72
N ALA A 156 -3.66 14.93 -29.94
CA ALA A 156 -2.69 14.95 -28.83
C ALA A 156 -2.94 16.11 -27.87
N LYS A 157 -3.24 17.30 -28.41
CA LYS A 157 -3.61 18.48 -27.61
C LYS A 157 -4.87 18.24 -26.79
N THR A 158 -5.89 17.63 -27.38
CA THR A 158 -7.15 17.27 -26.72
C THR A 158 -6.93 16.23 -25.63
N LEU A 159 -6.14 15.17 -25.89
CA LEU A 159 -5.82 14.13 -24.91
C LEU A 159 -4.98 14.67 -23.76
N ALA A 160 -4.00 15.53 -24.04
CA ALA A 160 -3.21 16.19 -23.00
C ALA A 160 -4.09 17.09 -22.11
N LYS A 161 -4.96 17.90 -22.71
CA LYS A 161 -5.89 18.75 -21.96
C LYS A 161 -6.82 17.93 -21.09
N LYS A 162 -7.40 16.84 -21.61
CA LYS A 162 -8.24 15.91 -20.85
C LYS A 162 -7.48 15.28 -19.68
N TYR A 163 -6.25 14.83 -19.88
CA TYR A 163 -5.41 14.28 -18.82
C TYR A 163 -5.21 15.25 -17.65
N PHE A 164 -4.97 16.53 -17.94
CA PHE A 164 -4.80 17.54 -16.89
C PHE A 164 -6.12 17.92 -16.24
N ASP A 165 -7.23 17.93 -16.97
CA ASP A 165 -8.58 18.11 -16.40
C ASP A 165 -8.93 16.97 -15.42
N ASP A 166 -8.67 15.72 -15.80
CA ASP A 166 -8.86 14.54 -14.92
C ASP A 166 -7.99 14.63 -13.64
N LYS A 167 -6.82 15.30 -13.72
CA LYS A 167 -5.96 15.57 -12.55
C LYS A 167 -6.36 16.84 -11.77
N GLY A 168 -7.41 17.54 -12.22
CA GLY A 168 -7.99 18.73 -11.56
C GLY A 168 -7.40 20.06 -12.01
N TYR A 169 -6.69 20.10 -13.12
CA TYR A 169 -6.18 21.32 -13.77
C TYR A 169 -7.08 21.74 -14.93
N LYS A 170 -8.32 22.14 -14.64
CA LYS A 170 -9.35 22.46 -15.62
C LYS A 170 -8.92 23.57 -16.60
N ASN A 171 -8.10 24.52 -16.13
CA ASN A 171 -7.63 25.67 -16.89
C ASN A 171 -6.25 25.42 -17.54
N ALA A 172 -5.81 24.16 -17.64
CA ALA A 172 -4.53 23.84 -18.25
C ALA A 172 -4.51 24.26 -19.73
N GLU A 173 -3.46 24.95 -20.15
CA GLU A 173 -3.17 25.33 -21.52
C GLU A 173 -2.11 24.40 -22.07
N VAL A 174 -2.39 23.81 -23.23
CA VAL A 174 -1.48 22.92 -23.93
C VAL A 174 -1.21 23.47 -25.30
N ASN A 175 0.04 23.80 -25.60
CA ASN A 175 0.49 24.26 -26.89
C ASN A 175 1.51 23.26 -27.45
N ILE A 176 1.26 22.80 -28.67
CA ILE A 176 2.17 21.90 -29.38
C ILE A 176 2.73 22.68 -30.56
N ARG A 177 4.05 22.92 -30.56
CA ARG A 177 4.77 23.60 -31.61
C ARG A 177 5.64 22.60 -32.35
N GLN A 178 5.61 22.73 -33.70
CA GLN A 178 6.53 21.99 -34.56
C GLN A 178 7.67 22.93 -34.95
N ARG A 179 8.88 22.45 -34.88
CA ARG A 179 10.07 23.09 -35.42
C ARG A 179 10.88 22.09 -36.22
N ASP A 180 11.42 22.52 -37.32
CA ASP A 180 12.26 21.68 -38.17
C ASP A 180 13.50 21.20 -37.40
N ASP A 181 13.87 19.98 -37.62
CA ASP A 181 15.11 19.43 -37.07
C ASP A 181 16.26 19.76 -38.00
N VAL A 182 17.16 20.63 -37.52
CA VAL A 182 18.31 21.10 -38.30
C VAL A 182 19.28 19.96 -38.69
N ALA A 183 19.29 18.89 -37.89
CA ALA A 183 20.19 17.74 -38.12
C ALA A 183 19.65 16.76 -39.16
N ASN A 184 18.33 16.67 -39.33
CA ASN A 184 17.67 15.65 -40.15
C ASN A 184 16.66 16.32 -41.14
N LYS A 185 16.87 16.12 -42.43
CA LYS A 185 15.93 16.58 -43.45
C LYS A 185 14.56 15.94 -43.29
N ASN A 186 13.50 16.70 -43.45
CA ASN A 186 12.12 16.28 -43.37
C ASN A 186 11.70 15.62 -42.02
N GLU A 187 12.40 15.99 -40.92
CA GLU A 187 12.05 15.64 -39.57
C GLU A 187 11.70 16.90 -38.76
N VAL A 188 10.82 16.73 -37.79
CA VAL A 188 10.38 17.82 -36.90
C VAL A 188 10.48 17.40 -35.45
N ILE A 189 10.83 18.37 -34.62
CA ILE A 189 10.79 18.26 -33.17
C ILE A 189 9.45 18.81 -32.70
N LEU A 190 8.75 18.04 -31.84
CA LEU A 190 7.52 18.50 -31.23
C LEU A 190 7.82 19.05 -29.84
N ASP A 191 7.62 20.33 -29.65
CA ASP A 191 7.72 20.96 -28.32
C ASP A 191 6.29 21.06 -27.75
N ILE A 192 6.00 20.23 -26.73
CA ILE A 192 4.72 20.21 -26.02
C ILE A 192 4.86 21.05 -24.76
N ASP A 193 4.35 22.27 -24.83
CA ASP A 193 4.40 23.24 -23.74
C ASP A 193 3.08 23.20 -22.97
N VAL A 194 3.16 22.89 -21.66
CA VAL A 194 1.99 22.74 -20.78
C VAL A 194 2.09 23.71 -19.61
N ASP A 195 1.24 24.72 -19.66
CA ASP A 195 0.96 25.54 -18.49
C ASP A 195 -0.24 24.98 -17.72
N LYS A 196 0.04 24.29 -16.63
CA LYS A 196 -0.99 23.59 -15.84
C LYS A 196 -1.94 24.52 -15.10
N LYS A 197 -1.56 25.77 -14.88
CA LYS A 197 -2.29 26.69 -14.01
C LYS A 197 -2.50 26.07 -12.61
N GLU A 198 -3.46 26.56 -11.87
CA GLU A 198 -3.78 26.08 -10.52
C GLU A 198 -4.80 24.94 -10.52
N LYS A 199 -4.71 24.06 -9.51
CA LYS A 199 -5.73 23.01 -9.31
C LYS A 199 -7.03 23.63 -8.84
N MET A 200 -8.12 23.28 -9.54
CA MET A 200 -9.45 23.73 -9.15
C MET A 200 -9.89 23.07 -7.83
N ARG A 201 -10.48 23.90 -6.97
CA ARG A 201 -11.05 23.49 -5.68
C ARG A 201 -12.51 23.91 -5.62
N VAL A 202 -13.34 23.14 -4.95
CA VAL A 202 -14.75 23.50 -4.75
C VAL A 202 -14.84 24.50 -3.60
N ARG A 203 -15.41 25.67 -3.89
CA ARG A 203 -15.71 26.69 -2.88
C ARG A 203 -17.04 26.42 -2.20
N HIS A 204 -18.12 26.35 -2.98
CA HIS A 204 -19.47 26.09 -2.47
C HIS A 204 -20.19 25.06 -3.34
N ILE A 205 -21.07 24.27 -2.68
CA ILE A 205 -22.03 23.38 -3.31
C ILE A 205 -23.42 23.88 -2.93
N PHE A 206 -24.17 24.37 -3.89
CA PHE A 206 -25.56 24.82 -3.71
C PHE A 206 -26.49 23.67 -4.08
N ILE A 207 -27.40 23.34 -3.19
CA ILE A 207 -28.39 22.28 -3.40
C ILE A 207 -29.76 22.92 -3.28
N ASP A 208 -30.59 22.74 -4.28
CA ASP A 208 -31.96 23.22 -4.37
C ASP A 208 -32.93 22.03 -4.53
N GLY A 209 -34.11 22.13 -3.95
CA GLY A 209 -35.11 21.07 -3.97
C GLY A 209 -34.98 20.04 -2.84
N ASN A 210 -33.98 20.15 -1.98
CA ASN A 210 -33.72 19.23 -0.87
C ASN A 210 -34.52 19.55 0.40
N SER A 211 -35.84 19.48 0.30
CA SER A 211 -36.77 19.85 1.39
C SER A 211 -36.78 18.85 2.56
N GLN A 212 -36.57 17.57 2.29
CA GLN A 212 -36.61 16.47 3.25
C GLN A 212 -35.25 16.13 3.85
N LEU A 213 -34.19 16.22 3.05
CA LEU A 213 -32.83 15.98 3.51
C LEU A 213 -32.07 17.30 3.53
N SER A 214 -31.79 17.81 4.74
CA SER A 214 -31.07 19.05 4.91
C SER A 214 -29.64 18.99 4.32
N ASP A 215 -29.13 20.15 3.89
CA ASP A 215 -27.74 20.34 3.44
C ASP A 215 -26.71 19.67 4.36
N LYS A 216 -26.92 19.75 5.68
CA LYS A 216 -26.04 19.14 6.66
C LYS A 216 -25.99 17.62 6.56
N LYS A 217 -27.12 16.97 6.25
CA LYS A 217 -27.17 15.51 6.01
C LYS A 217 -26.53 15.14 4.69
N LEU A 218 -26.72 15.95 3.64
CA LEU A 218 -26.18 15.70 2.31
C LEU A 218 -24.68 16.01 2.23
N LYS A 219 -24.24 17.14 2.75
CA LYS A 219 -22.81 17.54 2.73
C LYS A 219 -21.98 16.86 3.82
N GLY A 220 -22.62 16.40 4.89
CA GLY A 220 -21.96 15.82 6.04
C GLY A 220 -21.25 16.85 6.93
N ASN A 221 -20.73 16.40 8.04
CA ASN A 221 -19.93 17.20 8.98
C ASN A 221 -18.73 16.39 9.51
N LEU A 222 -18.08 16.85 10.58
CA LEU A 222 -16.96 16.16 11.22
C LEU A 222 -17.37 14.76 11.72
N PHE A 223 -18.60 14.59 12.19
CA PHE A 223 -19.08 13.36 12.83
C PHE A 223 -20.07 12.57 11.97
N SER A 224 -20.60 13.13 10.89
CA SER A 224 -21.55 12.44 9.99
C SER A 224 -21.05 12.39 8.55
N LYS A 225 -21.25 11.20 7.94
CA LYS A 225 -20.92 10.99 6.52
C LYS A 225 -22.02 11.58 5.66
N GLY A 226 -21.67 12.58 4.84
CA GLY A 226 -22.56 13.10 3.79
C GLY A 226 -22.59 12.19 2.56
N ALA A 227 -23.33 12.64 1.55
CA ALA A 227 -23.38 12.03 0.23
C ALA A 227 -22.08 12.27 -0.56
N PHE A 228 -21.48 13.46 -0.43
CA PHE A 228 -20.24 13.83 -1.11
C PHE A 228 -19.04 13.16 -0.45
N LYS A 229 -18.51 12.12 -1.09
CA LYS A 229 -17.39 11.32 -0.57
C LYS A 229 -16.05 11.72 -1.17
N LYS A 230 -16.06 12.31 -2.36
CA LYS A 230 -14.85 12.62 -3.16
C LYS A 230 -14.55 14.11 -3.23
N ILE A 231 -15.58 14.96 -3.20
CA ILE A 231 -15.48 16.41 -3.34
C ILE A 231 -16.07 17.08 -2.10
N HIS A 232 -15.35 18.05 -1.52
CA HIS A 232 -15.79 18.77 -0.33
C HIS A 232 -15.51 20.26 -0.46
N GLU A 233 -16.35 21.08 0.16
CA GLU A 233 -16.18 22.54 0.19
C GLU A 233 -14.89 22.96 0.90
N ALA A 234 -14.21 23.95 0.35
CA ALA A 234 -13.04 24.56 0.96
C ALA A 234 -13.44 25.46 2.16
N GLY A 235 -12.51 25.72 3.07
CA GLY A 235 -12.71 26.66 4.20
C GLY A 235 -13.52 26.13 5.39
N LYS A 236 -14.15 24.96 5.30
CA LYS A 236 -14.88 24.37 6.42
C LYS A 236 -13.97 23.49 7.30
N LEU A 237 -14.01 23.74 8.61
CA LEU A 237 -13.19 23.01 9.59
C LEU A 237 -13.40 21.49 9.53
N GLY A 238 -14.66 21.03 9.35
CA GLY A 238 -15.00 19.62 9.18
C GLY A 238 -14.45 18.96 7.93
N ASN A 239 -13.90 19.73 7.00
CA ASN A 239 -13.30 19.24 5.74
C ASN A 239 -11.78 19.40 5.73
N PHE A 240 -11.13 19.69 6.86
CA PHE A 240 -9.68 19.97 6.90
C PHE A 240 -8.83 18.87 6.26
N PHE A 241 -9.12 17.61 6.55
CA PHE A 241 -8.41 16.44 6.00
C PHE A 241 -9.05 15.84 4.75
N LYS A 242 -10.14 16.42 4.23
CA LYS A 242 -10.88 15.90 3.08
C LYS A 242 -10.42 16.57 1.78
N SER A 243 -10.55 15.86 0.65
CA SER A 243 -10.18 16.38 -0.66
C SER A 243 -11.14 17.49 -1.09
N LYS A 244 -10.59 18.64 -1.47
CA LYS A 244 -11.32 19.81 -1.99
C LYS A 244 -11.17 19.96 -3.51
N LYS A 245 -10.43 19.04 -4.15
CA LYS A 245 -10.13 19.11 -5.60
C LYS A 245 -11.36 18.72 -6.39
N PHE A 246 -11.67 19.54 -7.38
CA PHE A 246 -12.68 19.22 -8.39
C PHE A 246 -12.04 18.40 -9.52
N THR A 247 -12.66 17.29 -9.89
CA THR A 247 -12.42 16.57 -11.16
C THR A 247 -13.75 16.03 -11.67
N PRO A 248 -13.96 15.94 -13.01
CA PRO A 248 -15.21 15.46 -13.58
C PRO A 248 -15.61 14.07 -13.11
N ASP A 249 -14.64 13.13 -13.02
CA ASP A 249 -14.89 11.75 -12.58
C ASP A 249 -15.37 11.69 -11.11
N ARG A 250 -14.72 12.46 -10.24
CA ARG A 250 -15.13 12.55 -8.83
C ARG A 250 -16.51 13.15 -8.66
N TRP A 251 -16.83 14.12 -9.51
CA TRP A 251 -18.15 14.74 -9.52
C TRP A 251 -19.21 13.75 -9.98
N ALA A 252 -18.96 13.00 -11.05
CA ALA A 252 -19.86 11.94 -11.52
C ALA A 252 -20.10 10.87 -10.45
N GLU A 253 -19.06 10.48 -9.70
CA GLU A 253 -19.18 9.53 -8.58
C GLU A 253 -20.00 10.13 -7.42
N ASP A 254 -19.79 11.40 -7.06
CA ASP A 254 -20.52 12.04 -5.97
C ASP A 254 -21.99 12.29 -6.32
N LYS A 255 -22.34 12.50 -7.59
CA LYS A 255 -23.74 12.53 -8.04
C LYS A 255 -24.43 11.17 -7.81
N LYS A 256 -23.76 10.06 -8.11
CA LYS A 256 -24.29 8.71 -7.82
C LYS A 256 -24.42 8.48 -6.31
N ASN A 257 -23.43 8.90 -5.52
CA ASN A 257 -23.49 8.82 -4.06
C ASN A 257 -24.65 9.64 -3.48
N LEU A 258 -24.96 10.77 -4.11
CA LEU A 258 -26.09 11.62 -3.69
C LEU A 258 -27.43 10.89 -3.85
N ILE A 259 -27.70 10.32 -5.01
CA ILE A 259 -28.91 9.50 -5.23
C ILE A 259 -28.93 8.28 -4.29
N THR A 260 -27.79 7.58 -4.16
CA THR A 260 -27.68 6.48 -3.17
C THR A 260 -28.05 6.95 -1.76
N LYS A 261 -27.66 8.19 -1.39
CA LYS A 261 -28.03 8.76 -0.08
C LYS A 261 -29.52 8.98 0.09
N TYR A 262 -30.19 9.43 -0.93
CA TYR A 262 -31.65 9.54 -0.93
C TYR A 262 -32.32 8.17 -0.81
N ASN A 263 -31.82 7.18 -1.56
CA ASN A 263 -32.32 5.80 -1.49
C ASN A 263 -32.12 5.17 -0.11
N GLU A 264 -31.03 5.53 0.63
CA GLU A 264 -30.85 5.13 2.04
C GLU A 264 -31.98 5.61 2.96
N TYR A 265 -32.63 6.70 2.60
CA TYR A 265 -33.74 7.27 3.38
C TYR A 265 -35.13 6.94 2.84
N GLY A 266 -35.20 6.09 1.80
CA GLY A 266 -36.46 5.63 1.20
C GLY A 266 -36.97 6.48 0.05
N TYR A 267 -36.23 7.47 -0.39
CA TYR A 267 -36.56 8.28 -1.56
C TYR A 267 -36.07 7.61 -2.85
N ARG A 268 -36.81 6.61 -3.30
CA ARG A 268 -36.45 5.72 -4.42
C ARG A 268 -36.33 6.48 -5.73
N ASP A 269 -37.28 7.40 -5.98
CA ASP A 269 -37.42 8.11 -7.24
C ASP A 269 -36.63 9.44 -7.26
N ALA A 270 -35.73 9.63 -6.30
CA ALA A 270 -34.92 10.85 -6.25
C ALA A 270 -34.01 10.96 -7.46
N GLU A 271 -34.04 12.12 -8.10
CA GLU A 271 -33.24 12.41 -9.29
C GLU A 271 -32.62 13.79 -9.29
N ILE A 272 -31.55 13.95 -10.08
CA ILE A 272 -30.89 15.24 -10.27
C ILE A 272 -31.44 15.85 -11.55
N LEU A 273 -32.28 16.87 -11.41
CA LEU A 273 -32.90 17.57 -12.55
C LEU A 273 -31.89 18.43 -13.31
N LYS A 274 -30.95 19.04 -12.60
CA LYS A 274 -29.94 19.92 -13.19
C LYS A 274 -28.68 19.92 -12.35
N ASP A 275 -27.52 19.87 -13.00
CA ASP A 275 -26.23 20.14 -12.39
C ASP A 275 -25.45 21.19 -13.22
N SER A 276 -24.75 22.06 -12.56
CA SER A 276 -23.94 23.09 -13.19
C SER A 276 -22.68 23.34 -12.37
N VAL A 277 -21.57 23.53 -13.07
CA VAL A 277 -20.26 23.82 -12.48
C VAL A 277 -19.65 25.00 -13.22
N TRP A 278 -19.39 26.09 -12.50
CA TRP A 278 -18.77 27.28 -13.09
C TRP A 278 -17.54 27.73 -12.33
N ASN A 279 -16.64 28.36 -13.03
CA ASN A 279 -15.45 28.95 -12.44
C ASN A 279 -15.82 30.26 -11.73
N VAL A 280 -15.38 30.40 -10.53
CA VAL A 280 -15.52 31.65 -9.75
C VAL A 280 -14.26 32.49 -9.91
N ASP A 281 -13.12 31.84 -9.85
CA ASP A 281 -11.81 32.41 -10.09
C ASP A 281 -10.86 31.36 -10.67
N ASN A 282 -9.58 31.70 -10.80
CA ASN A 282 -8.57 30.79 -11.37
C ASN A 282 -8.30 29.53 -10.55
N LYS A 283 -8.82 29.43 -9.33
CA LYS A 283 -8.56 28.34 -8.37
C LYS A 283 -9.84 27.69 -7.84
N HIS A 284 -11.01 28.31 -8.03
CA HIS A 284 -12.23 27.83 -7.42
C HIS A 284 -13.37 27.67 -8.41
N VAL A 285 -14.15 26.61 -8.18
CA VAL A 285 -15.46 26.39 -8.81
C VAL A 285 -16.55 26.37 -7.76
N ASP A 286 -17.72 26.82 -8.16
CA ASP A 286 -18.96 26.59 -7.45
C ASP A 286 -19.80 25.57 -8.21
N ILE A 287 -20.58 24.80 -7.47
CA ILE A 287 -21.42 23.72 -7.97
C ILE A 287 -22.87 24.02 -7.59
N TYR A 288 -23.79 23.85 -8.53
CA TYR A 288 -25.23 23.94 -8.28
C TYR A 288 -25.88 22.61 -8.67
N LEU A 289 -26.77 22.14 -7.81
CA LEU A 289 -27.60 20.96 -8.00
C LEU A 289 -29.05 21.31 -7.76
N LYS A 290 -29.92 20.92 -8.68
CA LYS A 290 -31.37 20.90 -8.48
C LYS A 290 -31.85 19.46 -8.40
N ILE A 291 -32.50 19.09 -7.31
CA ILE A 291 -32.92 17.74 -6.98
C ILE A 291 -34.44 17.69 -6.94
N ASP A 292 -35.00 16.64 -7.48
CA ASP A 292 -36.34 16.18 -7.16
C ASP A 292 -36.20 14.99 -6.18
N GLU A 293 -36.70 15.13 -4.96
CA GLU A 293 -36.58 14.09 -3.92
C GLU A 293 -37.59 12.93 -4.11
N GLY A 294 -38.65 13.16 -4.90
CA GLY A 294 -39.73 12.19 -5.05
C GLY A 294 -40.48 11.90 -3.74
N LYS A 295 -41.19 10.77 -3.71
CA LYS A 295 -41.91 10.28 -2.53
C LYS A 295 -41.04 9.35 -1.70
N LYS A 296 -41.31 9.31 -0.39
CA LYS A 296 -40.72 8.35 0.52
C LYS A 296 -41.52 7.06 0.49
N TYR A 297 -40.83 5.93 0.26
CA TYR A 297 -41.45 4.62 0.17
C TYR A 297 -41.21 3.73 1.39
N TYR A 298 -42.17 2.88 1.70
CA TYR A 298 -42.15 1.90 2.78
C TYR A 298 -42.41 0.49 2.25
N ILE A 299 -41.93 -0.50 2.97
CA ILE A 299 -42.17 -1.91 2.64
C ILE A 299 -43.57 -2.30 3.10
N ARG A 300 -44.41 -2.71 2.16
CA ARG A 300 -45.77 -3.25 2.47
C ARG A 300 -45.76 -4.74 2.74
N ASN A 301 -45.06 -5.49 1.88
CA ASN A 301 -44.95 -6.93 2.01
C ASN A 301 -43.61 -7.41 1.42
N ILE A 302 -43.09 -8.56 1.95
CA ILE A 302 -41.93 -9.26 1.40
C ILE A 302 -42.34 -10.71 1.19
N THR A 303 -42.29 -11.16 -0.04
CA THR A 303 -42.58 -12.57 -0.41
C THR A 303 -41.32 -13.24 -0.96
N TRP A 304 -41.16 -14.51 -0.66
CA TRP A 304 -40.06 -15.33 -1.14
C TRP A 304 -40.57 -16.36 -2.12
N VAL A 305 -39.92 -16.51 -3.25
CA VAL A 305 -40.30 -17.45 -4.31
C VAL A 305 -39.04 -18.20 -4.76
N GLY A 306 -39.16 -19.54 -4.81
CA GLY A 306 -38.10 -20.43 -5.26
C GLY A 306 -37.13 -20.91 -4.19
N ASN A 307 -37.37 -20.58 -2.91
CA ASN A 307 -36.54 -21.02 -1.78
C ASN A 307 -37.01 -22.41 -1.30
N THR A 308 -36.30 -23.46 -1.71
CA THR A 308 -36.56 -24.85 -1.33
C THR A 308 -35.58 -25.38 -0.29
N VAL A 309 -34.37 -24.85 -0.24
CA VAL A 309 -33.28 -25.24 0.65
C VAL A 309 -33.46 -24.62 2.04
N TYR A 310 -33.75 -23.31 2.08
CA TYR A 310 -33.95 -22.60 3.35
C TYR A 310 -35.37 -22.11 3.50
N THR A 311 -35.90 -22.17 4.73
CA THR A 311 -37.26 -21.72 5.04
C THR A 311 -37.39 -20.20 4.89
N THR A 312 -38.58 -19.75 4.50
CA THR A 312 -38.95 -18.33 4.42
C THR A 312 -38.63 -17.54 5.72
N ASP A 313 -38.91 -18.16 6.87
CA ASP A 313 -38.66 -17.55 8.17
C ASP A 313 -37.15 -17.35 8.44
N TYR A 314 -36.34 -18.31 8.02
CA TYR A 314 -34.88 -18.22 8.14
C TYR A 314 -34.32 -17.10 7.26
N LEU A 315 -34.68 -17.07 5.99
CA LEU A 315 -34.25 -16.07 5.04
C LEU A 315 -34.74 -14.65 5.44
N SER A 316 -35.95 -14.54 5.94
CA SER A 316 -36.51 -13.27 6.44
C SER A 316 -35.76 -12.74 7.66
N ARG A 317 -35.31 -13.62 8.55
CA ARG A 317 -34.45 -13.23 9.68
C ARG A 317 -33.09 -12.74 9.21
N LEU A 318 -32.48 -13.42 8.24
CA LEU A 318 -31.22 -12.98 7.63
C LEU A 318 -31.38 -11.63 6.92
N LEU A 319 -32.44 -11.43 6.16
CA LEU A 319 -32.73 -10.18 5.49
C LEU A 319 -32.86 -9.01 6.45
N ASN A 320 -33.42 -9.27 7.63
CA ASN A 320 -33.61 -8.28 8.70
C ASN A 320 -34.34 -7.01 8.24
N MET A 321 -35.37 -7.16 7.38
CA MET A 321 -36.28 -6.12 6.94
C MET A 321 -37.72 -6.60 7.14
N LYS A 322 -38.62 -5.68 7.54
CA LYS A 322 -40.00 -6.00 7.92
C LYS A 322 -41.00 -5.07 7.22
N LYS A 323 -42.23 -5.51 7.19
CA LYS A 323 -43.37 -4.67 6.81
C LYS A 323 -43.40 -3.39 7.64
N GLY A 324 -43.56 -2.24 6.99
CA GLY A 324 -43.56 -0.90 7.59
C GLY A 324 -42.18 -0.26 7.67
N ASP A 325 -41.10 -0.97 7.41
CA ASP A 325 -39.77 -0.38 7.34
C ASP A 325 -39.66 0.56 6.14
N VAL A 326 -38.80 1.54 6.26
CA VAL A 326 -38.44 2.42 5.14
C VAL A 326 -37.74 1.61 4.05
N TYR A 327 -38.18 1.77 2.80
CA TYR A 327 -37.58 1.09 1.67
C TYR A 327 -36.17 1.60 1.40
N ASN A 328 -35.19 0.98 1.99
CA ASN A 328 -33.77 1.33 1.87
C ASN A 328 -33.07 0.36 0.92
N GLN A 329 -32.93 0.73 -0.35
CA GLN A 329 -32.30 -0.08 -1.38
C GLN A 329 -30.85 -0.43 -1.06
N THR A 330 -30.10 0.51 -0.47
CA THR A 330 -28.70 0.28 -0.09
C THR A 330 -28.59 -0.75 1.03
N TYR A 331 -29.48 -0.70 2.00
CA TYR A 331 -29.54 -1.69 3.07
C TYR A 331 -29.99 -3.05 2.54
N LEU A 332 -31.02 -3.08 1.69
CA LEU A 332 -31.47 -4.30 1.02
C LEU A 332 -30.28 -4.98 0.29
N GLN A 333 -29.58 -4.24 -0.56
CA GLN A 333 -28.43 -4.80 -1.30
C GLN A 333 -27.33 -5.35 -0.37
N LYS A 334 -27.07 -4.69 0.76
CA LYS A 334 -26.11 -5.19 1.76
C LYS A 334 -26.58 -6.49 2.38
N ARG A 335 -27.86 -6.58 2.77
CA ARG A 335 -28.42 -7.78 3.36
C ARG A 335 -28.54 -8.95 2.37
N LEU A 336 -28.59 -8.67 1.06
CA LEU A 336 -28.60 -9.71 0.03
C LEU A 336 -27.19 -10.26 -0.25
N THR A 337 -26.15 -9.40 -0.33
CA THR A 337 -24.84 -9.83 -0.84
C THR A 337 -23.62 -9.19 -0.15
N GLY A 338 -23.82 -8.09 0.58
CA GLY A 338 -22.71 -7.24 1.05
C GLY A 338 -22.21 -7.52 2.46
N ASP A 339 -23.06 -7.94 3.35
CA ASP A 339 -22.73 -8.23 4.75
C ASP A 339 -22.19 -9.66 4.89
N ASP A 340 -21.41 -9.94 5.93
CA ASP A 340 -20.86 -11.28 6.18
C ASP A 340 -21.96 -12.32 6.40
N ASP A 341 -23.07 -11.91 7.02
CA ASP A 341 -24.28 -12.69 7.26
C ASP A 341 -25.38 -12.42 6.21
N ALA A 342 -25.03 -11.99 5.02
CA ALA A 342 -25.96 -11.76 3.92
C ALA A 342 -26.60 -13.06 3.44
N VAL A 343 -27.84 -12.97 2.96
CA VAL A 343 -28.60 -14.12 2.42
C VAL A 343 -27.79 -14.90 1.36
N GLY A 344 -27.14 -14.20 0.43
CA GLY A 344 -26.35 -14.84 -0.62
C GLY A 344 -25.14 -15.60 -0.09
N ASN A 345 -24.55 -15.14 1.01
CA ASN A 345 -23.40 -15.83 1.60
C ASN A 345 -23.78 -17.18 2.19
N GLU A 346 -25.00 -17.31 2.72
CA GLU A 346 -25.51 -18.58 3.23
C GLU A 346 -25.55 -19.64 2.13
N TYR A 347 -26.03 -19.29 0.94
CA TYR A 347 -26.03 -20.18 -0.21
C TYR A 347 -24.61 -20.46 -0.73
N TRP A 348 -23.78 -19.41 -0.91
CA TRP A 348 -22.43 -19.56 -1.45
C TRP A 348 -21.48 -20.33 -0.52
N ASN A 349 -21.70 -20.27 0.79
CA ASN A 349 -20.88 -21.02 1.74
C ASN A 349 -21.25 -22.50 1.80
N ASN A 350 -22.45 -22.84 1.34
CA ASN A 350 -22.96 -24.21 1.29
C ASN A 350 -22.99 -24.81 -0.13
N GLY A 351 -22.14 -24.33 -1.02
CA GLY A 351 -21.92 -24.92 -2.35
C GLY A 351 -22.81 -24.41 -3.47
N TYR A 352 -23.78 -23.56 -3.21
CA TYR A 352 -24.74 -23.07 -4.22
C TYR A 352 -24.15 -21.89 -5.01
N ILE A 353 -23.10 -22.15 -5.80
CA ILE A 353 -22.47 -21.09 -6.59
C ILE A 353 -23.37 -20.55 -7.70
N PHE A 354 -24.28 -21.40 -8.22
CA PHE A 354 -25.21 -21.04 -9.28
C PHE A 354 -26.44 -20.28 -8.77
N TYR A 355 -26.48 -20.05 -7.46
CA TYR A 355 -27.53 -19.28 -6.82
C TYR A 355 -27.60 -17.86 -7.37
N SER A 356 -28.82 -17.41 -7.61
CA SER A 356 -29.12 -16.02 -7.90
C SER A 356 -30.39 -15.58 -7.14
N LEU A 357 -30.37 -14.33 -6.68
CA LEU A 357 -31.51 -13.70 -6.04
C LEU A 357 -31.75 -12.33 -6.66
N THR A 358 -32.96 -12.12 -7.14
CA THR A 358 -33.39 -10.87 -7.74
C THR A 358 -34.56 -10.31 -6.93
N PRO A 359 -34.37 -9.22 -6.20
CA PRO A 359 -35.45 -8.49 -5.57
C PRO A 359 -36.27 -7.77 -6.65
N THR A 360 -37.55 -8.05 -6.73
CA THR A 360 -38.51 -7.48 -7.71
C THR A 360 -39.57 -6.68 -6.98
N GLU A 361 -39.78 -5.44 -7.40
CA GLU A 361 -40.87 -4.62 -6.94
C GLU A 361 -42.12 -5.01 -7.76
N VAL A 362 -43.01 -5.80 -7.17
CA VAL A 362 -44.19 -6.37 -7.91
C VAL A 362 -45.38 -5.45 -7.89
N ASN A 363 -45.54 -4.61 -6.87
CA ASN A 363 -46.67 -3.70 -6.79
C ASN A 363 -46.31 -2.46 -5.96
N ILE A 364 -46.83 -1.31 -6.36
CA ILE A 364 -46.66 -0.03 -5.66
C ILE A 364 -48.06 0.54 -5.41
N VAL A 365 -48.42 0.67 -4.13
CA VAL A 365 -49.71 1.23 -3.72
C VAL A 365 -49.43 2.47 -2.89
N GLY A 366 -49.64 3.64 -3.47
CA GLY A 366 -49.42 4.94 -2.81
C GLY A 366 -47.94 5.18 -2.56
N ASP A 367 -47.53 5.00 -1.32
CA ASP A 367 -46.15 5.15 -0.83
C ASP A 367 -45.54 3.80 -0.38
N SER A 368 -46.17 2.70 -0.68
CA SER A 368 -45.84 1.39 -0.15
C SER A 368 -45.53 0.38 -1.27
N ILE A 369 -44.45 -0.39 -1.09
CA ILE A 369 -43.90 -1.30 -2.10
C ILE A 369 -44.02 -2.74 -1.61
N ASP A 370 -44.51 -3.65 -2.50
CA ASP A 370 -44.42 -5.08 -2.33
C ASP A 370 -43.14 -5.59 -3.00
N LEU A 371 -42.31 -6.28 -2.24
CA LEU A 371 -41.08 -6.89 -2.70
C LEU A 371 -41.26 -8.40 -2.85
N GLU A 372 -40.91 -8.93 -4.01
CA GLU A 372 -40.80 -10.34 -4.25
C GLU A 372 -39.33 -10.74 -4.41
N MET A 373 -38.84 -11.58 -3.52
CA MET A 373 -37.49 -12.11 -3.53
C MET A 373 -37.49 -13.39 -4.37
N ARG A 374 -37.12 -13.25 -5.65
CA ARG A 374 -37.05 -14.41 -6.56
C ARG A 374 -35.69 -15.07 -6.44
N ILE A 375 -35.71 -16.32 -5.99
CA ILE A 375 -34.51 -17.13 -5.82
C ILE A 375 -34.47 -18.22 -6.89
N TYR A 376 -33.31 -18.36 -7.48
CA TYR A 376 -32.91 -19.55 -8.20
C TYR A 376 -31.75 -20.16 -7.43
N GLU A 377 -31.97 -21.32 -6.79
CA GLU A 377 -30.96 -21.92 -5.90
C GLU A 377 -29.89 -22.69 -6.67
N GLY A 378 -30.26 -23.33 -7.78
CA GLY A 378 -29.38 -24.17 -8.56
C GLY A 378 -28.92 -25.42 -7.83
N GLN A 379 -27.96 -26.14 -8.38
CA GLN A 379 -27.35 -27.30 -7.75
C GLN A 379 -26.13 -26.93 -6.92
N GLN A 380 -25.78 -27.76 -5.94
CA GLN A 380 -24.53 -27.63 -5.21
C GLN A 380 -23.34 -27.97 -6.12
N ALA A 381 -22.28 -27.20 -6.00
CA ALA A 381 -21.08 -27.41 -6.79
C ALA A 381 -19.89 -27.85 -5.90
N HIS A 382 -19.16 -28.83 -6.40
CA HIS A 382 -17.89 -29.27 -5.84
C HIS A 382 -16.71 -28.66 -6.59
N ILE A 383 -15.61 -28.45 -5.89
CA ILE A 383 -14.38 -27.95 -6.50
C ILE A 383 -13.75 -29.09 -7.30
N SER A 384 -13.60 -28.89 -8.62
CA SER A 384 -12.96 -29.87 -9.52
C SER A 384 -11.44 -29.69 -9.50
N HIS A 385 -10.98 -28.52 -9.90
CA HIS A 385 -9.55 -28.23 -9.99
C HIS A 385 -9.19 -26.94 -9.25
N VAL A 386 -8.00 -26.97 -8.62
CA VAL A 386 -7.38 -25.77 -8.05
C VAL A 386 -6.01 -25.60 -8.72
N ARG A 387 -5.89 -24.59 -9.58
CA ARG A 387 -4.66 -24.27 -10.32
C ARG A 387 -3.97 -23.06 -9.68
N ILE A 388 -2.64 -23.12 -9.62
CA ILE A 388 -1.79 -22.08 -9.02
C ILE A 388 -0.75 -21.70 -10.06
N ASN A 389 -0.71 -20.43 -10.44
CA ASN A 389 0.24 -19.86 -11.38
C ASN A 389 1.00 -18.70 -10.73
N GLY A 390 2.22 -18.39 -11.23
CA GLY A 390 2.99 -17.24 -10.77
C GLY A 390 3.74 -17.46 -9.46
N ASN A 391 3.98 -18.71 -9.06
CA ASN A 391 4.76 -19.09 -7.88
C ASN A 391 6.20 -19.55 -8.24
N ASP A 392 6.88 -18.83 -9.15
CA ASP A 392 8.16 -19.26 -9.76
C ASP A 392 9.29 -19.46 -8.74
N ARG A 393 9.33 -18.64 -7.68
CA ARG A 393 10.35 -18.71 -6.62
C ARG A 393 9.95 -19.56 -5.43
N LEU A 394 8.66 -19.93 -5.32
CA LEU A 394 8.10 -20.70 -4.22
C LEU A 394 7.68 -22.08 -4.75
N TYR A 395 7.89 -23.13 -3.98
CA TYR A 395 7.35 -24.44 -4.34
C TYR A 395 5.82 -24.43 -4.25
N GLU A 396 5.18 -25.12 -5.18
CA GLU A 396 3.71 -25.16 -5.25
C GLU A 396 3.07 -25.70 -3.97
N ASN A 397 3.67 -26.70 -3.34
CA ASN A 397 3.19 -27.27 -2.09
C ASN A 397 3.15 -26.23 -0.95
N VAL A 398 4.01 -25.20 -0.98
CA VAL A 398 4.02 -24.12 0.02
C VAL A 398 2.79 -23.25 -0.11
N VAL A 399 2.35 -22.98 -1.34
CA VAL A 399 1.12 -22.24 -1.62
C VAL A 399 -0.10 -23.09 -1.35
N ARG A 400 -0.13 -24.30 -1.93
CA ARG A 400 -1.27 -25.21 -1.88
C ARG A 400 -1.67 -25.62 -0.47
N ARG A 401 -0.71 -25.81 0.44
CA ARG A 401 -0.99 -26.17 1.84
C ARG A 401 -1.72 -25.10 2.65
N GLU A 402 -1.65 -23.83 2.22
CA GLU A 402 -2.35 -22.71 2.86
C GLU A 402 -3.79 -22.55 2.35
N LEU A 403 -4.14 -23.19 1.23
CA LEU A 403 -5.47 -23.11 0.67
C LEU A 403 -6.47 -23.93 1.51
N ARG A 404 -7.61 -23.32 1.77
CA ARG A 404 -8.76 -23.96 2.44
C ARG A 404 -9.72 -24.62 1.46
N THR A 405 -9.53 -24.37 0.18
CA THR A 405 -10.30 -24.93 -0.93
C THR A 405 -9.50 -26.05 -1.57
N LYS A 406 -10.02 -27.27 -1.57
CA LYS A 406 -9.37 -28.45 -2.13
C LYS A 406 -10.27 -29.10 -3.17
N PRO A 407 -9.72 -29.78 -4.18
CA PRO A 407 -10.51 -30.61 -5.07
C PRO A 407 -11.34 -31.63 -4.28
N GLY A 408 -12.63 -31.76 -4.63
CA GLY A 408 -13.60 -32.61 -3.98
C GLY A 408 -14.40 -31.95 -2.86
N ASP A 409 -13.93 -30.84 -2.28
CA ASP A 409 -14.69 -30.08 -1.29
C ASP A 409 -15.89 -29.38 -1.92
N LEU A 410 -16.95 -29.15 -1.15
CA LEU A 410 -18.02 -28.23 -1.55
C LEU A 410 -17.46 -26.81 -1.71
N PHE A 411 -17.96 -26.10 -2.71
CA PHE A 411 -17.61 -24.69 -2.86
C PHE A 411 -18.04 -23.87 -1.64
N SER A 412 -17.18 -23.05 -1.13
CA SER A 412 -17.46 -22.12 -0.04
C SER A 412 -16.77 -20.79 -0.29
N LYS A 413 -17.55 -19.71 -0.36
CA LYS A 413 -17.06 -18.34 -0.51
C LYS A 413 -16.18 -17.92 0.68
N GLU A 414 -16.59 -18.33 1.88
CA GLU A 414 -15.80 -18.05 3.10
C GLU A 414 -14.43 -18.72 3.07
N ALA A 415 -14.40 -20.02 2.69
CA ALA A 415 -13.14 -20.77 2.54
C ALA A 415 -12.24 -20.16 1.46
N LEU A 416 -12.84 -19.69 0.35
CA LEU A 416 -12.11 -19.01 -0.73
C LEU A 416 -11.52 -17.67 -0.28
N GLN A 417 -12.32 -16.82 0.37
CA GLN A 417 -11.86 -15.55 0.92
C GLN A 417 -10.80 -15.74 2.00
N ARG A 418 -10.94 -16.79 2.81
CA ARG A 418 -9.94 -17.15 3.80
C ARG A 418 -8.63 -17.57 3.16
N SER A 419 -8.68 -18.39 2.11
CA SER A 419 -7.52 -18.76 1.31
C SER A 419 -6.80 -17.53 0.74
N ALA A 420 -7.56 -16.56 0.19
CA ALA A 420 -7.00 -15.31 -0.30
C ALA A 420 -6.29 -14.51 0.81
N ARG A 421 -6.91 -14.40 1.98
CA ARG A 421 -6.29 -13.70 3.14
C ARG A 421 -5.04 -14.42 3.63
N GLU A 422 -5.05 -15.75 3.71
CA GLU A 422 -3.89 -16.53 4.13
C GLU A 422 -2.74 -16.37 3.12
N LEU A 423 -3.00 -16.45 1.82
CA LEU A 423 -1.98 -16.19 0.78
C LEU A 423 -1.43 -14.75 0.83
N ALA A 424 -2.29 -13.75 1.01
CA ALA A 424 -1.87 -12.35 1.14
C ALA A 424 -1.01 -12.13 2.40
N SER A 425 -1.35 -12.80 3.51
CA SER A 425 -0.63 -12.70 4.78
C SER A 425 0.74 -13.37 4.77
N MET A 426 0.99 -14.32 3.86
CA MET A 426 2.30 -14.95 3.71
C MET A 426 3.41 -13.95 3.34
N GLY A 427 3.06 -12.82 2.74
CA GLY A 427 4.00 -11.77 2.35
C GLY A 427 4.82 -12.06 1.09
N TYR A 428 4.61 -13.18 0.42
CA TYR A 428 5.31 -13.54 -0.82
C TYR A 428 4.63 -13.02 -2.08
N PHE A 429 3.38 -12.60 -1.96
CA PHE A 429 2.55 -12.16 -3.08
C PHE A 429 2.10 -10.73 -2.89
N ASP A 430 1.81 -10.06 -4.01
CA ASP A 430 1.17 -8.76 -3.99
C ASP A 430 -0.28 -8.91 -3.51
N PRO A 431 -0.67 -8.35 -2.36
CA PRO A 431 -2.02 -8.53 -1.82
C PRO A 431 -3.13 -8.08 -2.77
N GLU A 432 -2.86 -7.10 -3.64
CA GLU A 432 -3.82 -6.61 -4.63
C GLU A 432 -4.03 -7.58 -5.79
N ALA A 433 -3.06 -8.47 -6.02
CA ALA A 433 -3.11 -9.49 -7.07
C ALA A 433 -3.55 -10.87 -6.56
N VAL A 434 -3.82 -11.04 -5.27
CA VAL A 434 -4.32 -12.31 -4.70
C VAL A 434 -5.85 -12.36 -4.82
N THR A 435 -6.34 -12.43 -6.05
CA THR A 435 -7.76 -12.63 -6.35
C THR A 435 -7.95 -13.93 -7.11
N PRO A 436 -8.78 -14.86 -6.60
CA PRO A 436 -9.07 -16.10 -7.33
C PRO A 436 -9.99 -15.84 -8.52
N ASP A 437 -9.69 -16.47 -9.64
CA ASP A 437 -10.59 -16.57 -10.78
C ASP A 437 -11.39 -17.86 -10.63
N VAL A 438 -12.70 -17.72 -10.42
CA VAL A 438 -13.65 -18.81 -10.17
C VAL A 438 -14.44 -19.09 -11.42
N LYS A 439 -14.32 -20.31 -11.96
CA LYS A 439 -14.98 -20.73 -13.18
C LYS A 439 -15.99 -21.86 -12.90
N PRO A 440 -17.26 -21.51 -12.73
CA PRO A 440 -18.30 -22.52 -12.57
C PRO A 440 -18.58 -23.21 -13.89
N ASN A 441 -18.73 -24.53 -13.84
CA ASN A 441 -19.22 -25.37 -14.93
C ASN A 441 -20.67 -25.81 -14.62
N TYR A 442 -21.59 -25.28 -15.38
CA TYR A 442 -23.03 -25.56 -15.20
C TYR A 442 -23.42 -26.98 -15.62
N GLU A 443 -22.68 -27.58 -16.54
CA GLU A 443 -23.01 -28.92 -17.06
C GLU A 443 -22.71 -30.00 -16.02
N ASP A 444 -21.54 -29.92 -15.39
CA ASP A 444 -21.07 -30.93 -14.44
C ASP A 444 -21.37 -30.61 -12.98
N GLY A 445 -21.89 -29.42 -12.68
CA GLY A 445 -22.07 -28.95 -11.30
C GLY A 445 -20.77 -28.80 -10.54
N THR A 446 -19.69 -28.40 -11.23
CA THR A 446 -18.38 -28.28 -10.64
C THR A 446 -17.82 -26.87 -10.76
N VAL A 447 -16.72 -26.59 -10.04
CA VAL A 447 -16.06 -25.28 -10.03
C VAL A 447 -14.56 -25.47 -10.15
N ASP A 448 -13.95 -24.77 -11.12
CA ASP A 448 -12.50 -24.60 -11.20
C ASP A 448 -12.07 -23.28 -10.53
N ILE A 449 -11.04 -23.34 -9.71
CA ILE A 449 -10.47 -22.17 -9.03
C ILE A 449 -9.04 -21.97 -9.54
N ASN A 450 -8.78 -20.81 -10.16
CA ASN A 450 -7.46 -20.45 -10.65
C ASN A 450 -6.89 -19.30 -9.78
N TRP A 451 -5.67 -19.50 -9.28
CA TRP A 451 -4.91 -18.50 -8.54
C TRP A 451 -3.78 -17.98 -9.43
N ASP A 452 -3.94 -16.80 -10.00
CA ASP A 452 -2.89 -16.12 -10.75
C ASP A 452 -2.17 -15.15 -9.81
N LEU A 453 -1.08 -15.63 -9.21
CA LEU A 453 -0.36 -14.92 -8.16
C LEU A 453 0.78 -14.10 -8.75
N LYS A 454 0.96 -12.90 -8.23
CA LYS A 454 2.11 -12.06 -8.58
C LYS A 454 3.10 -12.05 -7.44
N GLN A 455 4.25 -12.65 -7.65
CA GLN A 455 5.28 -12.70 -6.61
C GLN A 455 5.88 -11.33 -6.32
N LYS A 456 6.14 -11.12 -5.03
CA LYS A 456 6.85 -9.96 -4.49
C LYS A 456 8.09 -10.45 -3.74
N SER A 457 9.24 -9.82 -3.97
CA SER A 457 10.40 -10.08 -3.12
C SER A 457 10.14 -9.52 -1.74
N ASN A 458 10.29 -10.38 -0.73
CA ASN A 458 10.10 -10.01 0.67
C ASN A 458 11.40 -10.18 1.48
N ASP A 459 12.49 -10.49 0.80
CA ASP A 459 13.82 -10.50 1.41
C ASP A 459 14.21 -9.07 1.75
N GLN A 460 14.70 -8.87 2.97
CA GLN A 460 14.97 -7.55 3.51
C GLN A 460 16.43 -7.45 3.93
N VAL A 461 17.08 -6.40 3.50
CA VAL A 461 18.34 -5.94 4.07
C VAL A 461 18.00 -4.73 4.93
N GLU A 462 18.17 -4.86 6.23
CA GLU A 462 17.97 -3.78 7.19
C GLU A 462 19.29 -3.05 7.39
N LEU A 463 19.29 -1.77 7.09
CA LEU A 463 20.36 -0.85 7.44
C LEU A 463 19.72 0.29 8.22
N SER A 464 20.02 0.41 9.49
CA SER A 464 19.51 1.50 10.31
C SER A 464 20.62 2.13 11.13
N PHE A 465 20.53 3.45 11.24
CA PHE A 465 21.42 4.25 12.06
C PHE A 465 20.54 5.10 12.98
N GLY A 466 20.86 5.07 14.25
CA GLY A 466 20.21 5.86 15.28
C GLY A 466 21.22 6.68 16.08
N TRP A 467 20.76 7.73 16.71
CA TRP A 467 21.56 8.53 17.64
C TRP A 467 20.98 8.36 19.04
N GLY A 468 21.78 7.92 20.00
CA GLY A 468 21.41 7.79 21.41
C GLY A 468 22.39 8.56 22.32
N GLN A 469 22.14 8.50 23.63
CA GLN A 469 23.01 9.14 24.63
C GLN A 469 24.47 8.67 24.56
N THR A 470 24.72 7.46 24.09
CA THR A 470 26.03 6.81 23.97
C THR A 470 26.60 6.87 22.56
N GLY A 471 26.05 7.72 21.67
CA GLY A 471 26.51 7.90 20.30
C GLY A 471 25.66 7.26 19.23
N VAL A 472 26.24 6.98 18.07
CA VAL A 472 25.56 6.39 16.91
C VAL A 472 25.42 4.88 17.10
N ILE A 473 24.20 4.38 16.93
CA ILE A 473 23.88 2.95 16.89
C ILE A 473 23.69 2.55 15.44
N GLY A 474 24.46 1.59 14.97
CA GLY A 474 24.28 0.97 13.66
C GLY A 474 23.70 -0.43 13.78
N ARG A 475 22.74 -0.75 12.92
CA ARG A 475 22.19 -2.11 12.78
C ARG A 475 22.28 -2.54 11.33
N VAL A 476 22.74 -3.76 11.12
CA VAL A 476 22.74 -4.45 9.83
C VAL A 476 21.98 -5.75 10.03
N GLY A 477 20.99 -6.01 9.17
CA GLY A 477 20.22 -7.25 9.22
C GLY A 477 19.98 -7.79 7.81
N LEU A 478 19.99 -9.12 7.70
CA LEU A 478 19.56 -9.84 6.51
C LEU A 478 18.43 -10.77 6.92
N LYS A 479 17.27 -10.60 6.31
CA LYS A 479 16.11 -11.46 6.50
C LYS A 479 15.72 -12.09 5.17
N LEU A 480 15.93 -13.38 5.06
CA LEU A 480 15.52 -14.20 3.92
C LEU A 480 14.20 -14.89 4.27
N THR A 481 13.14 -14.56 3.58
CA THR A 481 11.78 -15.01 3.92
C THR A 481 11.37 -16.27 3.17
N ASN A 482 11.99 -16.54 2.03
CA ASN A 482 11.75 -17.73 1.22
C ASN A 482 12.94 -18.71 1.26
N PHE A 483 13.55 -18.86 2.40
CA PHE A 483 14.68 -19.74 2.60
C PHE A 483 14.25 -21.23 2.50
N SER A 484 15.15 -22.08 2.13
CA SER A 484 14.96 -23.53 2.12
C SER A 484 16.17 -24.24 2.73
N MET A 485 16.01 -24.77 3.94
CA MET A 485 17.04 -25.55 4.61
C MET A 485 17.36 -26.82 3.82
N ALA A 486 16.36 -27.45 3.20
CA ALA A 486 16.55 -28.64 2.38
C ALA A 486 17.45 -28.36 1.16
N ASN A 487 17.28 -27.21 0.52
CA ASN A 487 18.08 -26.82 -0.64
C ASN A 487 19.51 -26.39 -0.27
N LEU A 488 19.75 -25.99 0.99
CA LEU A 488 21.08 -25.66 1.48
C LEU A 488 22.02 -26.89 1.41
N PHE A 489 21.49 -28.08 1.76
CA PHE A 489 22.24 -29.33 1.81
C PHE A 489 22.07 -30.20 0.55
N SER A 490 21.20 -29.80 -0.39
CA SER A 490 20.96 -30.57 -1.62
C SER A 490 22.09 -30.39 -2.62
N ARG A 491 22.68 -31.51 -3.07
CA ARG A 491 23.63 -31.53 -4.15
C ARG A 491 22.92 -31.40 -5.49
N ARG A 492 23.17 -30.29 -6.21
CA ARG A 492 22.91 -30.00 -7.64
C ARG A 492 21.52 -30.37 -8.22
N GLY A 493 20.84 -29.40 -8.78
CA GLY A 493 19.70 -29.55 -9.67
C GLY A 493 18.37 -28.98 -9.19
N LYS A 494 18.20 -28.78 -7.88
CA LYS A 494 16.94 -28.21 -7.32
C LYS A 494 17.07 -26.76 -6.82
N ARG A 495 18.24 -26.14 -6.96
CA ARG A 495 18.45 -24.74 -6.55
C ARG A 495 17.84 -23.79 -7.57
N ARG A 496 16.86 -23.03 -7.18
CA ARG A 496 16.29 -21.92 -7.95
C ARG A 496 17.08 -20.63 -7.67
N GLY A 497 18.31 -20.54 -8.20
CA GLY A 497 19.21 -19.40 -8.04
C GLY A 497 20.38 -19.62 -7.09
N ILE A 498 21.11 -18.54 -6.77
CA ILE A 498 22.33 -18.59 -5.92
C ILE A 498 21.97 -18.89 -4.46
N MET A 499 20.87 -18.34 -3.97
CA MET A 499 20.38 -18.54 -2.61
C MET A 499 19.45 -19.76 -2.53
N PRO A 500 19.51 -20.56 -1.45
CA PRO A 500 18.62 -21.71 -1.25
C PRO A 500 17.21 -21.23 -0.89
N VAL A 501 16.33 -21.13 -1.90
CA VAL A 501 14.95 -20.63 -1.76
C VAL A 501 13.94 -21.69 -2.19
N GLY A 502 12.69 -21.55 -1.77
CA GLY A 502 11.57 -22.34 -2.27
C GLY A 502 10.59 -22.83 -1.20
N ASP A 503 11.01 -23.12 0.04
CA ASP A 503 10.18 -23.73 1.08
C ASP A 503 9.38 -22.73 1.93
N GLY A 504 9.61 -21.43 1.74
CA GLY A 504 8.92 -20.39 2.53
C GLY A 504 9.35 -20.38 3.99
N GLU A 505 10.58 -20.79 4.27
CA GLU A 505 11.19 -20.70 5.59
C GLU A 505 11.85 -19.33 5.77
N THR A 506 12.08 -18.91 7.01
CA THR A 506 12.72 -17.63 7.30
C THR A 506 14.06 -17.86 7.96
N LEU A 507 15.11 -17.28 7.40
CA LEU A 507 16.44 -17.16 8.01
C LEU A 507 16.72 -15.67 8.24
N GLN A 508 17.03 -15.31 9.47
CA GLN A 508 17.40 -13.95 9.83
C GLN A 508 18.75 -13.93 10.52
N ILE A 509 19.61 -13.04 10.08
CA ILE A 509 20.92 -12.80 10.67
C ILE A 509 21.03 -11.29 10.88
N GLY A 510 21.44 -10.87 12.06
CA GLY A 510 21.57 -9.45 12.37
C GLY A 510 22.77 -9.16 13.25
N ALA A 511 23.31 -7.97 13.08
CA ALA A 511 24.32 -7.39 13.93
C ALA A 511 23.92 -5.95 14.28
N GLN A 512 24.08 -5.58 15.52
CA GLN A 512 23.86 -4.23 16.00
C GLN A 512 25.05 -3.81 16.84
N THR A 513 25.52 -2.59 16.62
CA THR A 513 26.63 -2.05 17.38
C THR A 513 26.47 -0.57 17.67
N ASN A 514 26.94 -0.19 18.83
CA ASN A 514 27.19 1.18 19.22
C ASN A 514 28.69 1.28 19.58
N GLY A 515 29.54 0.89 18.63
CA GLY A 515 30.99 0.86 18.86
C GLY A 515 31.38 -0.04 20.05
N THR A 516 31.98 0.57 21.06
CA THR A 516 32.52 -0.12 22.23
C THR A 516 31.49 -0.38 23.33
N TYR A 517 30.38 0.39 23.36
CA TYR A 517 29.40 0.30 24.45
C TYR A 517 28.44 -0.89 24.32
N TYR A 518 28.00 -1.14 23.10
CA TYR A 518 27.04 -2.20 22.85
C TYR A 518 27.33 -2.93 21.55
N GLN A 519 27.28 -4.25 21.61
CA GLN A 519 27.40 -5.13 20.46
C GLN A 519 26.41 -6.27 20.64
N SER A 520 25.66 -6.59 19.55
CA SER A 520 24.71 -7.70 19.56
C SER A 520 24.73 -8.39 18.22
N TYR A 521 24.71 -9.71 18.25
CA TYR A 521 24.65 -10.58 17.07
C TYR A 521 23.53 -11.56 17.29
N ASN A 522 22.67 -11.74 16.30
CA ASN A 522 21.57 -12.69 16.35
C ASN A 522 21.45 -13.48 15.06
N ALA A 523 21.08 -14.73 15.20
CA ALA A 523 20.71 -15.61 14.10
C ALA A 523 19.45 -16.37 14.49
N SER A 524 18.47 -16.43 13.61
CA SER A 524 17.26 -17.20 13.82
C SER A 524 16.79 -17.88 12.54
N TYR A 525 16.31 -19.06 12.69
CA TYR A 525 15.64 -19.85 11.66
C TYR A 525 14.23 -20.16 12.13
N SER A 526 13.25 -20.04 11.25
CA SER A 526 11.88 -20.43 11.56
C SER A 526 11.14 -20.97 10.34
N THR A 527 10.24 -21.91 10.59
CA THR A 527 9.31 -22.45 9.61
C THR A 527 7.93 -22.59 10.22
N ASN A 528 6.87 -22.31 9.46
CA ASN A 528 5.49 -22.51 9.89
C ASN A 528 4.99 -23.94 9.60
N TRP A 529 5.75 -24.71 8.83
CA TRP A 529 5.40 -26.06 8.41
C TRP A 529 6.58 -27.00 8.59
N LEU A 530 6.68 -27.57 9.78
CA LEU A 530 7.79 -28.48 10.13
C LEU A 530 7.83 -29.67 9.17
N GLY A 531 8.99 -29.82 8.50
CA GLY A 531 9.20 -30.83 7.46
C GLY A 531 8.31 -30.66 6.24
N GLY A 532 7.72 -29.47 6.02
CA GLY A 532 6.89 -29.14 4.87
C GLY A 532 5.49 -29.74 4.84
N LYS A 533 5.16 -30.65 5.76
CA LYS A 533 3.91 -31.44 5.77
C LYS A 533 2.97 -31.13 6.93
N ARG A 534 3.51 -30.71 8.06
CA ARG A 534 2.73 -30.50 9.30
C ARG A 534 2.63 -28.99 9.58
N PRO A 535 1.43 -28.44 9.85
CA PRO A 535 1.24 -27.04 10.18
C PRO A 535 1.71 -26.77 11.63
N ILE A 536 2.98 -27.01 11.86
CA ILE A 536 3.66 -26.84 13.13
C ILE A 536 4.77 -25.82 12.90
N GLN A 537 4.70 -24.72 13.62
CA GLN A 537 5.75 -23.73 13.66
C GLN A 537 6.95 -24.29 14.45
N PHE A 538 8.12 -24.17 13.88
CA PHE A 538 9.38 -24.51 14.54
C PHE A 538 10.36 -23.36 14.39
N SER A 539 11.10 -23.04 15.45
CA SER A 539 12.10 -21.98 15.41
C SER A 539 13.32 -22.34 16.26
N VAL A 540 14.46 -21.90 15.78
CA VAL A 540 15.72 -21.95 16.54
C VAL A 540 16.33 -20.56 16.46
N SER A 541 16.77 -20.04 17.61
CA SER A 541 17.49 -18.78 17.60
C SER A 541 18.69 -18.82 18.54
N ALA A 542 19.70 -18.07 18.15
CA ALA A 542 20.90 -17.85 18.95
C ALA A 542 21.21 -16.35 18.95
N TYR A 543 21.61 -15.84 20.10
CA TYR A 543 22.08 -14.48 20.18
C TYR A 543 23.23 -14.33 21.16
N TYR A 544 24.09 -13.36 20.86
CA TYR A 544 25.15 -12.95 21.75
C TYR A 544 25.10 -11.41 21.83
N SER A 545 25.17 -10.89 23.04
CA SER A 545 25.31 -9.45 23.25
C SER A 545 26.37 -9.14 24.30
N LYS A 546 27.00 -7.99 24.12
CA LYS A 546 27.95 -7.41 25.10
C LYS A 546 27.54 -5.95 25.28
N GLN A 547 27.37 -5.57 26.54
CA GLN A 547 27.22 -4.18 26.94
C GLN A 547 28.30 -3.83 27.98
N THR A 548 28.86 -2.66 27.79
CA THR A 548 29.84 -2.10 28.72
C THR A 548 29.27 -0.87 29.38
N ASP A 549 29.74 -0.54 30.57
CA ASP A 549 29.32 0.67 31.27
C ASP A 549 30.16 1.88 30.85
N VAL A 550 29.51 3.05 30.89
CA VAL A 550 30.21 4.33 30.78
C VAL A 550 30.82 4.65 32.13
N SER A 551 32.14 4.88 32.19
CA SER A 551 32.84 5.21 33.43
C SER A 551 32.15 6.35 34.19
N SER A 552 32.00 6.21 35.50
CA SER A 552 31.44 7.25 36.37
C SER A 552 32.16 8.60 36.25
N ARG A 553 33.43 8.61 35.77
CA ARG A 553 34.16 9.82 35.45
C ARG A 553 33.49 10.66 34.32
N TYR A 554 32.80 9.99 33.40
CA TYR A 554 32.06 10.67 32.34
C TYR A 554 30.94 11.56 32.91
N TYR A 555 30.14 11.02 33.81
CA TYR A 555 29.03 11.79 34.42
C TYR A 555 29.54 12.88 35.37
N ASN A 556 30.59 12.63 36.11
CA ASN A 556 31.09 13.56 37.10
C ASN A 556 31.95 14.68 36.47
N GLN A 557 32.76 14.37 35.47
CA GLN A 557 33.60 15.39 34.83
C GLN A 557 32.80 16.27 33.84
N GLY A 558 31.90 15.69 33.08
CA GLY A 558 31.04 16.44 32.13
C GLY A 558 30.15 17.43 32.88
N TYR A 559 29.51 16.99 33.98
CA TYR A 559 28.64 17.84 34.78
C TYR A 559 29.43 18.92 35.54
N LEU A 560 30.52 18.54 36.20
CA LEU A 560 31.39 19.48 36.93
C LEU A 560 32.11 20.46 35.97
N GLN A 561 32.56 20.00 34.82
CA GLN A 561 33.25 20.86 33.85
C GLN A 561 32.28 21.83 33.16
N ASN A 562 31.08 21.39 32.80
CA ASN A 562 30.01 22.27 32.31
C ASN A 562 29.57 23.26 33.41
N TYR A 563 29.44 22.82 34.65
CA TYR A 563 29.11 23.69 35.78
C TYR A 563 30.20 24.73 36.03
N TYR A 564 31.49 24.37 36.02
CA TYR A 564 32.60 25.26 36.20
C TYR A 564 32.81 26.19 35.01
N ASN A 565 32.65 25.70 33.76
CA ASN A 565 32.71 26.52 32.56
C ASN A 565 31.57 27.56 32.50
N TYR A 566 30.38 27.17 32.93
CA TYR A 566 29.22 28.06 33.02
C TYR A 566 29.43 29.12 34.13
N LYS A 567 30.00 28.74 35.26
CA LYS A 567 30.14 29.61 36.40
C LYS A 567 31.33 30.54 36.31
N TYR A 568 32.41 30.18 35.62
CA TYR A 568 33.66 30.92 35.55
C TYR A 568 34.09 31.36 34.15
N GLY A 569 33.30 31.13 33.11
CA GLY A 569 33.49 31.71 31.79
C GLY A 569 34.76 31.24 31.03
N TYR A 570 35.33 30.11 31.40
CA TYR A 570 36.50 29.54 30.69
C TYR A 570 36.06 28.74 29.49
N GLY A 571 35.99 29.39 28.32
CA GLY A 571 35.81 28.72 27.03
C GLY A 571 37.11 28.01 26.63
N ASN A 572 37.15 26.70 26.84
CA ASN A 572 38.14 25.87 26.18
C ASN A 572 37.37 24.76 25.43
N TYR A 573 37.29 24.92 24.10
CA TYR A 573 36.73 23.92 23.17
C TYR A 573 37.75 22.78 23.01
N GLY A 574 37.88 21.94 24.02
CA GLY A 574 38.59 20.68 23.93
C GLY A 574 37.69 19.65 23.33
N TYR A 575 37.98 19.15 22.14
CA TYR A 575 37.41 17.89 21.62
C TYR A 575 37.72 16.81 22.65
N ASN A 576 36.72 16.47 23.47
CA ASN A 576 36.85 15.34 24.41
C ASN A 576 36.90 14.06 23.60
N ASN A 577 38.06 13.41 23.58
CA ASN A 577 38.21 12.06 23.07
C ASN A 577 37.28 11.11 23.87
N TYR A 578 36.17 10.69 23.26
CA TYR A 578 35.22 9.73 23.83
C TYR A 578 35.88 8.39 24.26
N GLU A 579 37.04 8.07 23.71
CA GLU A 579 37.79 6.85 24.02
C GLU A 579 38.25 6.73 25.48
N ASN A 580 38.42 7.83 26.23
CA ASN A 580 38.89 7.82 27.60
C ASN A 580 37.85 7.53 28.68
N TYR A 581 36.56 7.38 28.30
CA TYR A 581 35.47 7.16 29.25
C TYR A 581 34.92 5.73 29.22
N TYR A 582 35.40 4.90 28.33
CA TYR A 582 35.03 3.50 28.18
C TYR A 582 35.79 2.66 29.24
N ASP A 583 35.05 1.90 30.05
CA ASP A 583 35.62 0.92 30.98
C ASP A 583 35.42 -0.52 30.43
N PRO A 584 36.48 -1.11 29.82
CA PRO A 584 36.39 -2.46 29.27
C PRO A 584 36.23 -3.55 30.34
N ASN A 585 36.50 -3.19 31.62
CA ASN A 585 36.41 -4.11 32.75
C ASN A 585 35.02 -4.16 33.40
N THR A 586 34.12 -3.27 32.98
CA THR A 586 32.71 -3.26 33.44
C THR A 586 31.80 -3.66 32.31
N TYR A 587 31.28 -4.87 32.37
CA TYR A 587 30.42 -5.38 31.30
C TYR A 587 29.41 -6.43 31.79
N VAL A 588 28.33 -6.55 31.00
CA VAL A 588 27.49 -7.74 30.94
C VAL A 588 27.56 -8.33 29.53
N LYS A 589 27.86 -9.61 29.45
CA LYS A 589 27.75 -10.40 28.21
C LYS A 589 26.61 -11.39 28.38
N MET A 590 25.87 -11.61 27.33
CA MET A 590 24.76 -12.56 27.32
C MET A 590 24.87 -13.46 26.10
N LEU A 591 24.79 -14.77 26.31
CA LEU A 591 24.65 -15.79 25.28
C LEU A 591 23.29 -16.43 25.48
N GLY A 592 22.44 -16.41 24.45
CA GLY A 592 21.12 -17.04 24.45
C GLY A 592 20.94 -18.03 23.32
N LEU A 593 20.33 -19.16 23.64
CA LEU A 593 19.90 -20.19 22.71
C LEU A 593 18.43 -20.49 22.99
N SER A 594 17.60 -20.58 21.96
CA SER A 594 16.21 -20.98 22.14
C SER A 594 15.71 -21.87 21.02
N VAL A 595 14.83 -22.81 21.39
CA VAL A 595 14.12 -23.68 20.47
C VAL A 595 12.65 -23.55 20.76
N GLY A 596 11.89 -23.18 19.72
CA GLY A 596 10.45 -22.96 19.79
C GLY A 596 9.68 -23.96 18.94
N TRP A 597 8.53 -24.34 19.44
CA TRP A 597 7.54 -25.16 18.76
C TRP A 597 6.17 -24.53 18.91
N GLY A 598 5.36 -24.45 17.86
CA GLY A 598 4.04 -23.85 17.89
C GLY A 598 3.05 -24.64 17.05
N LYS A 599 1.80 -24.69 17.48
CA LYS A 599 0.72 -25.34 16.77
C LYS A 599 -0.56 -24.50 16.83
N ARG A 600 -1.19 -24.31 15.67
CA ARG A 600 -2.54 -23.75 15.59
C ARG A 600 -3.53 -24.77 16.12
N LEU A 601 -4.38 -24.36 17.05
CA LEU A 601 -5.42 -25.20 17.62
C LEU A 601 -6.66 -25.17 16.72
N ARG A 602 -7.54 -26.17 16.86
CA ARG A 602 -8.84 -26.20 16.17
C ARG A 602 -9.99 -25.87 17.12
N TRP A 603 -9.77 -26.01 18.40
CA TRP A 603 -10.70 -25.73 19.47
C TRP A 603 -10.07 -24.77 20.48
N PRO A 604 -10.78 -23.77 20.99
CA PRO A 604 -12.19 -23.38 20.78
C PRO A 604 -12.48 -22.82 19.39
N ASP A 605 -11.51 -22.16 18.77
CA ASP A 605 -11.50 -21.71 17.39
C ASP A 605 -10.09 -21.82 16.81
N ASP A 606 -9.95 -21.67 15.52
CA ASP A 606 -8.67 -21.83 14.83
C ASP A 606 -7.81 -20.55 14.77
N TYR A 607 -8.19 -19.52 15.54
CA TYR A 607 -7.35 -18.36 15.81
C TYR A 607 -6.38 -18.58 16.96
N PHE A 608 -6.56 -19.67 17.76
CA PHE A 608 -5.65 -20.00 18.84
C PHE A 608 -4.38 -20.69 18.33
N THR A 609 -3.24 -20.28 18.91
CA THR A 609 -1.92 -20.90 18.70
C THR A 609 -1.30 -21.22 20.05
N LEU A 610 -0.92 -22.46 20.27
CA LEU A 610 -0.14 -22.90 21.41
C LEU A 610 1.32 -22.95 21.02
N SER A 611 2.18 -22.28 21.78
CA SER A 611 3.63 -22.27 21.58
C SER A 611 4.36 -22.74 22.82
N LEU A 612 5.41 -23.52 22.61
CA LEU A 612 6.35 -23.97 23.62
C LEU A 612 7.74 -23.47 23.22
N GLN A 613 8.48 -22.90 24.15
CA GLN A 613 9.83 -22.43 23.90
C GLN A 613 10.75 -22.85 25.05
N LEU A 614 11.78 -23.59 24.74
CA LEU A 614 12.88 -23.88 25.62
C LEU A 614 14.01 -22.91 25.39
N SER A 615 14.44 -22.19 26.38
CA SER A 615 15.49 -21.17 26.25
C SER A 615 16.58 -21.39 27.34
N TYR A 616 17.82 -21.18 26.92
CA TYR A 616 18.97 -21.13 27.79
C TYR A 616 19.70 -19.81 27.60
N ASN A 617 19.84 -19.03 28.67
CA ASN A 617 20.56 -17.78 28.70
C ASN A 617 21.68 -17.83 29.71
N ARG A 618 22.86 -17.44 29.29
CA ARG A 618 24.03 -17.31 30.18
C ARG A 618 24.44 -15.86 30.28
N TYR A 619 24.37 -15.31 31.47
CA TYR A 619 24.82 -13.96 31.79
C TYR A 619 26.22 -14.04 32.37
N MET A 620 27.14 -13.22 31.86
CA MET A 620 28.53 -13.11 32.30
C MET A 620 28.77 -11.66 32.70
N LEU A 621 28.90 -11.43 34.02
CA LEU A 621 29.00 -10.09 34.60
C LEU A 621 30.40 -9.85 35.16
N LYS A 622 30.91 -8.64 34.93
CA LYS A 622 32.13 -8.15 35.51
C LYS A 622 31.91 -6.70 35.94
N ASN A 623 32.02 -6.48 37.28
CA ASN A 623 31.82 -5.16 37.92
C ASN A 623 30.47 -4.48 37.56
N TRP A 624 29.46 -5.26 37.16
CA TRP A 624 28.18 -4.75 36.67
C TRP A 624 27.28 -4.34 37.84
N ARG A 625 27.07 -3.03 38.03
CA ARG A 625 26.40 -2.45 39.21
C ARG A 625 24.88 -2.39 39.13
N TYR A 626 24.32 -2.71 37.96
CA TYR A 626 22.87 -2.59 37.72
C TYR A 626 22.08 -3.83 38.08
N PHE A 627 22.75 -4.93 38.45
CA PHE A 627 22.11 -6.13 38.96
C PHE A 627 22.49 -6.35 40.43
N LEU A 628 21.72 -7.20 41.12
CA LEU A 628 22.02 -7.62 42.48
C LEU A 628 23.40 -8.32 42.55
N MET A 629 23.75 -9.08 41.52
CA MET A 629 25.06 -9.73 41.38
C MET A 629 25.96 -8.88 40.48
N ARG A 630 27.10 -8.45 40.98
CA ARG A 630 28.04 -7.59 40.23
C ARG A 630 29.03 -8.39 39.39
N ASN A 631 29.48 -9.52 39.90
CA ASN A 631 30.53 -10.33 39.31
C ASN A 631 30.11 -11.80 39.24
N GLY A 632 30.42 -12.47 38.12
CA GLY A 632 30.22 -13.92 37.97
C GLY A 632 29.31 -14.29 36.79
N ASN A 633 28.90 -15.54 36.75
CA ASN A 633 28.06 -16.12 35.71
C ASN A 633 26.73 -16.59 36.30
N ALA A 634 25.64 -16.23 35.67
CA ALA A 634 24.31 -16.72 35.98
C ALA A 634 23.73 -17.47 34.76
N ASN A 635 23.09 -18.60 35.03
CA ASN A 635 22.47 -19.42 33.98
C ASN A 635 20.96 -19.45 34.19
N ASN A 636 20.23 -19.25 33.12
CA ASN A 636 18.76 -19.28 33.09
C ASN A 636 18.31 -20.30 32.05
N LEU A 637 17.83 -21.45 32.51
CA LEU A 637 17.17 -22.46 31.69
C LEU A 637 15.68 -22.38 31.95
N ASN A 638 14.88 -22.03 30.97
CA ASN A 638 13.45 -21.89 31.14
C ASN A 638 12.65 -22.53 30.03
N LEU A 639 11.45 -22.97 30.36
CA LEU A 639 10.41 -23.44 29.46
C LEU A 639 9.26 -22.41 29.49
N SER A 640 8.96 -21.81 28.37
CA SER A 640 7.82 -20.92 28.20
C SER A 640 6.71 -21.63 27.45
N ILE A 641 5.51 -21.59 27.99
CA ILE A 641 4.27 -22.09 27.39
C ILE A 641 3.40 -20.88 27.14
N GLN A 642 2.98 -20.68 25.88
CA GLN A 642 2.23 -19.51 25.51
C GLN A 642 1.01 -19.88 24.67
N LEU A 643 -0.15 -19.39 25.06
CA LEU A 643 -1.39 -19.47 24.31
C LEU A 643 -1.71 -18.08 23.74
N ASN A 644 -1.75 -17.98 22.41
CA ASN A 644 -2.09 -16.75 21.71
C ASN A 644 -3.39 -16.93 20.93
N ARG A 645 -4.18 -15.87 20.85
CA ARG A 645 -5.31 -15.74 19.94
C ARG A 645 -5.25 -14.40 19.24
N ALA A 646 -5.40 -14.38 17.92
CA ALA A 646 -5.42 -13.16 17.13
C ALA A 646 -6.53 -13.26 16.07
N SER A 647 -7.62 -12.52 16.28
CA SER A 647 -8.78 -12.50 15.38
C SER A 647 -9.12 -11.10 14.87
N THR A 648 -8.13 -10.20 14.84
CA THR A 648 -8.32 -8.83 14.37
C THR A 648 -8.55 -8.76 12.86
N ASP A 649 -9.42 -7.86 12.43
CA ASP A 649 -9.77 -7.64 11.02
C ASP A 649 -8.69 -6.90 10.22
N ASN A 650 -7.81 -6.15 10.88
CA ASN A 650 -6.73 -5.39 10.26
C ASN A 650 -5.55 -5.25 11.21
N GLN A 651 -4.32 -5.32 10.69
CA GLN A 651 -3.12 -5.21 11.50
C GLN A 651 -2.77 -3.77 11.90
N LEU A 652 -3.03 -2.79 11.04
CA LEU A 652 -2.62 -1.39 11.25
C LEU A 652 -3.66 -0.59 12.05
N PHE A 653 -4.93 -0.82 11.77
CA PHE A 653 -6.05 -0.19 12.44
C PHE A 653 -7.17 -1.21 12.66
N PRO A 654 -7.05 -2.07 13.68
CA PRO A 654 -8.09 -3.04 14.01
C PRO A 654 -9.38 -2.33 14.40
N ARG A 655 -10.51 -2.76 13.81
CA ARG A 655 -11.83 -2.24 14.10
C ARG A 655 -12.67 -3.23 14.91
N ARG A 656 -12.41 -4.51 14.69
CA ARG A 656 -13.11 -5.63 15.34
C ARG A 656 -12.14 -6.76 15.63
N GLY A 657 -12.51 -7.59 16.59
CA GLY A 657 -11.73 -8.75 16.97
C GLY A 657 -10.98 -8.57 18.27
N SER A 658 -10.21 -9.57 18.62
CA SER A 658 -9.44 -9.57 19.86
C SER A 658 -8.07 -10.20 19.66
N GLU A 659 -7.16 -9.77 20.51
CA GLU A 659 -5.86 -10.39 20.71
C GLU A 659 -5.76 -10.79 22.18
N PHE A 660 -5.34 -12.01 22.41
CA PHE A 660 -5.18 -12.57 23.74
C PHE A 660 -3.87 -13.33 23.79
N GLN A 661 -3.13 -13.18 24.87
CA GLN A 661 -1.90 -13.92 25.16
C GLN A 661 -1.88 -14.31 26.64
N ALA A 662 -1.80 -15.58 26.90
CA ALA A 662 -1.47 -16.10 28.22
C ALA A 662 -0.15 -16.85 28.13
N SER A 663 0.78 -16.57 29.02
CA SER A 663 2.06 -17.26 29.05
C SER A 663 2.49 -17.62 30.47
N VAL A 664 3.13 -18.76 30.57
CA VAL A 664 3.75 -19.28 31.78
C VAL A 664 5.18 -19.65 31.44
N THR A 665 6.13 -19.04 32.11
CA THR A 665 7.55 -19.38 31.98
C THR A 665 8.03 -19.99 33.29
N LEU A 666 8.61 -21.16 33.20
CA LEU A 666 9.06 -21.96 34.34
C LEU A 666 10.54 -22.28 34.21
N THR A 667 11.30 -22.10 35.27
CA THR A 667 12.63 -22.68 35.40
C THR A 667 12.56 -23.92 36.28
N PRO A 668 13.55 -24.81 36.25
CA PRO A 668 13.68 -25.83 37.25
C PRO A 668 13.87 -25.19 38.64
N PRO A 669 13.28 -25.76 39.72
CA PRO A 669 13.48 -25.30 41.10
C PRO A 669 14.84 -25.73 41.63
N TRP A 670 15.89 -25.05 41.17
CA TRP A 670 17.28 -25.42 41.48
C TRP A 670 17.59 -25.45 42.97
N SER A 671 16.95 -24.58 43.77
CA SER A 671 17.09 -24.55 45.21
C SER A 671 16.59 -25.80 45.90
N ALA A 672 15.65 -26.54 45.29
CA ALA A 672 15.16 -27.82 45.83
C ALA A 672 16.12 -29.00 45.57
N PHE A 673 17.08 -28.86 44.64
CA PHE A 673 17.97 -29.94 44.22
C PHE A 673 19.38 -29.83 44.77
N ASN A 674 19.78 -28.71 45.40
CA ASN A 674 21.18 -28.45 45.74
C ASN A 674 21.50 -28.27 47.23
N ASN A 675 20.54 -28.45 48.13
CA ASN A 675 20.67 -28.41 49.61
C ASN A 675 21.45 -27.19 50.17
N LYS A 676 21.43 -26.02 49.48
CA LYS A 676 22.09 -24.80 49.91
C LYS A 676 21.22 -24.01 50.88
N ASP A 677 21.87 -23.41 51.89
CA ASP A 677 21.20 -22.51 52.84
C ASP A 677 21.05 -21.09 52.21
N TYR A 678 20.06 -20.94 51.34
CA TYR A 678 19.74 -19.67 50.68
C TYR A 678 19.35 -18.54 51.63
N LYS A 679 18.99 -18.83 52.88
CA LYS A 679 18.67 -17.86 53.90
C LYS A 679 19.91 -17.08 54.35
N ASN A 680 21.02 -17.80 54.57
CA ASN A 680 22.25 -17.23 55.06
C ASN A 680 23.22 -16.82 53.94
N LEU A 681 23.01 -17.36 52.74
CA LEU A 681 23.88 -17.09 51.56
C LEU A 681 23.67 -15.65 51.04
N ALA A 682 24.75 -14.86 51.06
CA ALA A 682 24.78 -13.45 50.67
C ALA A 682 23.78 -12.56 51.46
N ASN A 683 23.72 -12.78 52.79
CA ASN A 683 22.82 -12.02 53.68
C ASN A 683 23.48 -10.76 54.24
N ASP A 684 24.80 -10.80 54.48
CA ASP A 684 25.58 -9.67 54.98
C ASP A 684 26.37 -8.97 53.85
N ALA A 685 25.91 -7.81 53.43
CA ALA A 685 26.56 -7.01 52.38
C ALA A 685 27.95 -6.51 52.74
N ASN A 686 28.33 -6.50 54.02
CA ASN A 686 29.62 -6.07 54.49
C ASN A 686 30.63 -7.21 54.63
N SER A 687 30.17 -8.46 54.41
CA SER A 687 31.05 -9.66 54.50
C SER A 687 32.06 -9.64 53.32
N SER A 688 33.30 -10.04 53.64
CA SER A 688 34.34 -10.25 52.61
C SER A 688 34.02 -11.36 51.64
N THR A 689 33.13 -12.28 52.01
CA THR A 689 32.62 -13.41 51.16
C THR A 689 31.39 -13.08 50.36
N TYR A 690 30.78 -11.91 50.56
CA TYR A 690 29.48 -11.54 49.99
C TYR A 690 29.41 -11.73 48.48
N GLU A 691 30.41 -11.28 47.72
CA GLU A 691 30.42 -11.45 46.28
C GLU A 691 30.57 -12.92 45.85
N ALA A 692 31.32 -13.70 46.55
CA ALA A 692 31.46 -15.14 46.30
C ALA A 692 30.14 -15.88 46.57
N GLU A 693 29.48 -15.51 47.65
CA GLU A 693 28.17 -16.04 48.05
C GLU A 693 27.08 -15.62 47.07
N GLN A 694 27.09 -14.38 46.53
CA GLN A 694 26.18 -13.97 45.48
C GLN A 694 26.36 -14.78 44.20
N ARG A 695 27.62 -15.04 43.77
CA ARG A 695 27.90 -15.90 42.60
C ARG A 695 27.34 -17.30 42.78
N GLU A 696 27.46 -17.84 43.99
CA GLU A 696 26.94 -19.19 44.29
C GLU A 696 25.41 -19.20 44.39
N LYS A 697 24.80 -18.13 44.94
CA LYS A 697 23.35 -17.96 45.08
C LYS A 697 22.66 -17.89 43.74
N TYR A 698 23.21 -17.07 42.82
CA TYR A 698 22.58 -16.77 41.51
C TYR A 698 23.22 -17.54 40.35
N LYS A 699 24.01 -18.58 40.63
CA LYS A 699 24.61 -19.44 39.60
C LYS A 699 23.58 -20.05 38.64
N TRP A 700 22.45 -20.46 39.18
CA TRP A 700 21.28 -20.92 38.44
C TRP A 700 20.07 -20.12 38.90
N ILE A 701 19.46 -19.42 37.93
CA ILE A 701 18.29 -18.57 38.14
C ILE A 701 17.07 -19.46 38.23
N GLU A 702 16.21 -19.19 39.22
CA GLU A 702 14.95 -19.91 39.39
C GLU A 702 13.79 -18.94 39.57
N TYR A 703 12.68 -19.16 38.83
CA TYR A 703 11.44 -18.42 38.95
C TYR A 703 10.30 -19.14 38.23
N HIS A 704 9.10 -18.70 38.51
CA HIS A 704 7.93 -18.93 37.67
C HIS A 704 7.30 -17.59 37.32
N LYS A 705 7.04 -17.34 36.04
CA LYS A 705 6.52 -16.07 35.51
C LYS A 705 5.22 -16.32 34.83
N TRP A 706 4.19 -15.60 35.24
CA TRP A 706 2.83 -15.70 34.69
C TRP A 706 2.48 -14.36 34.05
N LYS A 707 1.98 -14.38 32.81
CA LYS A 707 1.57 -13.17 32.12
C LYS A 707 0.27 -13.39 31.39
N LEU A 708 -0.59 -12.39 31.47
CA LEU A 708 -1.83 -12.29 30.77
C LEU A 708 -1.86 -10.95 30.05
N LYS A 709 -2.11 -10.96 28.73
CA LYS A 709 -2.33 -9.76 27.92
C LYS A 709 -3.58 -9.98 27.09
N GLY A 710 -4.47 -9.00 27.07
CA GLY A 710 -5.68 -8.99 26.28
C GLY A 710 -5.93 -7.63 25.67
N ARG A 711 -6.26 -7.59 24.37
CA ARG A 711 -6.78 -6.41 23.68
C ARG A 711 -8.05 -6.79 22.93
N MET A 712 -9.04 -5.95 23.01
CA MET A 712 -10.30 -6.12 22.29
C MET A 712 -10.63 -4.83 21.54
N PHE A 713 -11.07 -4.96 20.30
CA PHE A 713 -11.42 -3.84 19.44
C PHE A 713 -12.90 -3.91 19.08
N THR A 714 -13.60 -2.84 19.35
CA THR A 714 -15.04 -2.72 19.09
C THR A 714 -15.33 -1.47 18.28
N ALA A 715 -15.82 -1.64 17.06
CA ALA A 715 -16.26 -0.53 16.24
C ALA A 715 -17.58 0.05 16.82
N LEU A 716 -17.55 1.29 17.26
CA LEU A 716 -18.72 1.98 17.81
C LEU A 716 -19.60 2.60 16.72
N THR A 717 -19.06 2.83 15.54
CA THR A 717 -19.76 3.38 14.38
C THR A 717 -19.49 2.56 13.14
N SER A 718 -20.37 2.62 12.14
CA SER A 718 -20.22 1.86 10.90
C SER A 718 -19.27 2.49 9.89
N GLY A 719 -18.70 1.68 8.98
CA GLY A 719 -17.88 2.07 7.84
C GLY A 719 -16.38 2.04 8.10
N ALA A 720 -15.59 2.26 7.05
CA ALA A 720 -14.13 2.17 7.11
C ALA A 720 -13.50 3.16 8.09
N LYS A 721 -13.99 4.40 8.12
CA LYS A 721 -13.61 5.42 9.11
C LYS A 721 -14.64 5.43 10.23
N CYS A 722 -14.37 4.69 11.29
CA CYS A 722 -15.26 4.55 12.45
C CYS A 722 -14.53 4.85 13.75
N PHE A 723 -15.28 5.22 14.77
CA PHE A 723 -14.75 5.21 16.12
C PHE A 723 -14.58 3.78 16.59
N VAL A 724 -13.41 3.47 17.13
CA VAL A 724 -13.08 2.16 17.68
C VAL A 724 -12.74 2.33 19.15
N LEU A 725 -13.40 1.56 19.99
CA LEU A 725 -13.01 1.40 21.39
C LEU A 725 -12.03 0.23 21.48
N MET A 726 -10.81 0.49 21.92
CA MET A 726 -9.84 -0.52 22.29
C MET A 726 -9.80 -0.63 23.80
N THR A 727 -9.98 -1.83 24.32
CA THR A 727 -9.78 -2.17 25.72
C THR A 727 -8.55 -3.06 25.85
N ARG A 728 -7.72 -2.78 26.87
CA ARG A 728 -6.51 -3.56 27.18
C ARG A 728 -6.50 -3.96 28.63
N VAL A 729 -6.11 -5.20 28.87
CA VAL A 729 -5.84 -5.76 30.21
C VAL A 729 -4.50 -6.48 30.14
N GLU A 730 -3.59 -6.11 31.02
CA GLU A 730 -2.30 -6.78 31.15
C GLU A 730 -2.02 -7.05 32.62
N MET A 731 -1.51 -8.24 32.93
CA MET A 731 -1.09 -8.63 34.27
C MET A 731 0.15 -9.49 34.18
N GLY A 732 1.05 -9.35 35.14
CA GLY A 732 2.23 -10.18 35.24
C GLY A 732 2.62 -10.44 36.68
N LEU A 733 3.01 -11.67 36.95
CA LEU A 733 3.50 -12.11 38.25
C LEU A 733 4.80 -12.86 38.05
N LEU A 734 5.83 -12.46 38.76
CA LEU A 734 7.12 -13.14 38.83
C LEU A 734 7.26 -13.74 40.23
N GLY A 735 7.02 -15.03 40.34
CA GLY A 735 7.10 -15.78 41.57
C GLY A 735 8.47 -16.47 41.78
N HIS A 736 8.65 -17.04 42.93
CA HIS A 736 9.87 -17.74 43.36
C HIS A 736 9.52 -19.07 43.99
N TYR A 737 10.39 -20.07 43.86
CA TYR A 737 10.21 -21.36 44.53
C TYR A 737 10.77 -21.30 45.98
N ASN A 738 11.83 -20.49 46.16
CA ASN A 738 12.42 -20.25 47.46
C ASN A 738 12.34 -18.77 47.82
N LYS A 739 11.73 -18.40 48.93
CA LYS A 739 11.54 -17.02 49.38
C LYS A 739 12.83 -16.22 49.58
N TYR A 740 13.95 -16.92 49.80
CA TYR A 740 15.27 -16.32 49.97
C TYR A 740 16.07 -16.24 48.65
N ASN A 741 15.56 -16.81 47.57
CA ASN A 741 16.21 -16.83 46.27
C ASN A 741 15.30 -16.22 45.17
N LYS A 742 14.95 -14.96 45.33
CA LYS A 742 14.22 -14.23 44.31
C LYS A 742 15.12 -13.96 43.11
N SER A 743 14.63 -14.16 41.90
CA SER A 743 15.39 -13.85 40.70
C SER A 743 15.71 -12.35 40.59
N PRO A 744 16.97 -11.95 40.38
CA PRO A 744 17.33 -10.59 40.12
C PRO A 744 17.06 -10.18 38.64
N PHE A 745 16.70 -11.15 37.81
CA PHE A 745 16.41 -11.00 36.40
C PHE A 745 14.91 -11.20 36.14
N GLU A 746 14.42 -10.81 34.95
CA GLU A 746 13.04 -11.00 34.53
C GLU A 746 12.00 -10.12 35.28
N THR A 747 12.46 -9.16 36.06
CA THR A 747 11.62 -8.23 36.81
C THR A 747 10.90 -7.25 35.93
N TYR A 748 9.90 -6.55 36.45
CA TYR A 748 9.13 -5.56 35.73
C TYR A 748 9.62 -4.15 36.04
N TYR A 749 9.78 -3.36 34.96
CA TYR A 749 10.15 -1.95 35.00
C TYR A 749 8.97 -1.15 34.45
N MET A 750 8.12 -0.60 35.33
CA MET A 750 6.84 0.00 34.94
C MET A 750 6.84 1.51 35.11
N GLY A 751 6.29 2.17 34.08
CA GLY A 751 6.12 3.62 33.95
C GLY A 751 6.61 4.11 32.61
N GLY A 752 6.18 5.31 32.20
CA GLY A 752 6.64 5.98 31.00
C GLY A 752 6.09 5.42 29.70
N ASP A 753 6.91 5.53 28.66
CA ASP A 753 6.53 5.14 27.30
C ASP A 753 6.67 3.63 27.01
N GLY A 754 7.20 2.85 27.94
CA GLY A 754 7.42 1.41 27.73
C GLY A 754 8.57 1.10 26.76
N MET A 755 9.35 2.09 26.35
CA MET A 755 10.48 1.87 25.47
C MET A 755 11.73 1.47 26.26
N SER A 756 12.41 0.42 25.83
CA SER A 756 13.59 -0.12 26.49
C SER A 756 14.85 0.75 26.41
N GLY A 757 14.77 1.94 25.82
CA GLY A 757 15.94 2.81 25.60
C GLY A 757 16.58 3.38 26.87
N TYR A 758 15.90 3.30 28.01
CA TYR A 758 16.36 3.82 29.30
C TYR A 758 16.47 2.74 30.38
N SER A 759 16.17 1.49 30.07
CA SER A 759 16.40 0.38 31.00
C SER A 759 17.90 0.21 31.20
N THR A 760 18.33 0.40 32.44
CA THR A 760 19.73 0.23 32.85
C THR A 760 20.12 -1.23 33.07
N GLY A 761 19.16 -2.13 32.94
CA GLY A 761 19.33 -3.56 33.19
C GLY A 761 18.94 -4.46 32.02
N TYR A 762 19.75 -5.44 31.72
CA TYR A 762 19.37 -6.59 30.91
C TYR A 762 18.44 -7.50 31.69
N ALA A 763 17.49 -8.11 30.96
CA ALA A 763 16.52 -9.03 31.55
C ALA A 763 15.43 -8.40 32.44
N GLU A 764 15.17 -7.10 32.24
CA GLU A 764 13.96 -6.44 32.76
C GLU A 764 12.92 -6.31 31.65
N GLU A 765 11.67 -6.49 32.01
CA GLU A 765 10.56 -6.28 31.11
C GLU A 765 9.95 -4.89 31.34
N THR A 766 10.05 -4.03 30.33
CA THR A 766 9.53 -2.67 30.39
C THR A 766 8.02 -2.66 30.14
N ILE A 767 7.25 -2.06 31.04
CA ILE A 767 5.80 -1.92 30.97
C ILE A 767 5.46 -0.43 30.92
N GLY A 768 4.86 0.03 29.83
CA GLY A 768 4.44 1.42 29.71
C GLY A 768 3.23 1.75 30.58
N LEU A 769 3.25 2.92 31.22
CA LEU A 769 2.08 3.58 31.80
C LEU A 769 2.23 5.07 31.53
N ARG A 770 1.49 5.57 30.57
CA ARG A 770 1.59 6.97 30.11
C ARG A 770 1.15 7.94 31.20
N GLY A 771 1.78 9.13 31.24
CA GLY A 771 1.55 10.12 32.29
C GLY A 771 2.45 9.99 33.51
N TYR A 772 3.44 9.08 33.45
CA TYR A 772 4.42 8.86 34.50
C TYR A 772 5.82 8.73 33.89
N ASP A 773 6.87 9.03 34.65
CA ASP A 773 8.24 8.85 34.21
C ASP A 773 8.62 7.37 34.10
N ASN A 774 9.60 7.07 33.26
CA ASN A 774 10.09 5.71 33.04
C ASN A 774 10.52 5.07 34.38
N GLY A 775 9.95 3.90 34.69
CA GLY A 775 10.24 3.12 35.89
C GLY A 775 9.71 3.69 37.22
N SER A 776 9.08 4.87 37.21
CA SER A 776 8.65 5.54 38.46
C SER A 776 7.61 4.74 39.26
N ILE A 777 6.80 3.94 38.59
CA ILE A 777 5.80 3.07 39.24
C ILE A 777 6.51 1.95 40.01
N SER A 778 7.47 1.27 39.37
CA SER A 778 8.25 0.21 40.02
C SER A 778 9.13 0.75 41.14
N GLN A 779 9.71 1.93 40.93
CA GLN A 779 10.46 2.62 42.00
C GLN A 779 9.56 2.95 43.19
N SER A 780 8.33 3.37 42.95
CA SER A 780 7.34 3.63 43.99
C SER A 780 6.99 2.37 44.77
N ALA A 781 6.88 1.21 44.10
CA ALA A 781 6.64 -0.08 44.74
C ALA A 781 7.80 -0.49 45.64
N ALA A 782 9.04 -0.31 45.19
CA ALA A 782 10.24 -0.59 46.00
C ALA A 782 10.40 0.36 47.18
N ALA A 783 10.13 1.66 46.98
CA ALA A 783 10.20 2.68 48.03
C ALA A 783 9.19 2.43 49.16
N LYS A 784 7.99 1.91 48.88
CA LYS A 784 7.00 1.51 49.90
C LYS A 784 7.53 0.46 50.88
N VAL A 785 8.46 -0.39 50.46
CA VAL A 785 9.09 -1.42 51.28
C VAL A 785 10.52 -1.01 51.72
N GLY A 786 10.92 0.23 51.56
CA GLY A 786 12.20 0.77 52.03
C GLY A 786 13.40 0.38 51.17
N ILE A 787 13.20 0.01 49.90
CA ILE A 787 14.24 -0.43 48.98
C ILE A 787 14.39 0.61 47.85
N GLY A 788 15.64 1.02 47.60
CA GLY A 788 16.00 1.91 46.49
C GLY A 788 16.22 1.14 45.19
N SER A 789 15.14 0.59 44.58
CA SER A 789 15.19 -0.21 43.37
C SER A 789 14.12 0.23 42.39
N TYR A 790 14.30 -0.05 41.11
CA TYR A 790 13.29 0.14 40.08
C TYR A 790 12.55 -1.17 39.72
N ASN A 791 12.83 -2.25 40.39
CA ASN A 791 12.33 -3.59 40.05
C ASN A 791 11.01 -3.87 40.73
N ALA A 792 10.10 -4.51 40.00
CA ALA A 792 8.87 -5.06 40.58
C ALA A 792 8.68 -6.51 40.16
N TYR A 793 7.96 -7.26 41.00
CA TYR A 793 7.68 -8.70 40.78
C TYR A 793 6.23 -8.98 40.40
N ALA A 794 5.38 -7.98 40.47
CA ALA A 794 4.01 -8.04 39.96
C ALA A 794 3.64 -6.73 39.33
N TYR A 795 2.76 -6.76 38.33
CA TYR A 795 2.13 -5.58 37.75
C TYR A 795 0.74 -5.90 37.21
N ASP A 796 -0.06 -4.85 37.10
CA ASP A 796 -1.27 -4.79 36.28
C ASP A 796 -1.32 -3.52 35.46
N ARG A 797 -2.08 -3.56 34.35
CA ARG A 797 -2.36 -2.42 33.49
C ARG A 797 -3.69 -2.58 32.80
N PHE A 798 -4.49 -1.53 32.84
CA PHE A 798 -5.76 -1.42 32.16
C PHE A 798 -5.73 -0.18 31.29
N SER A 799 -6.24 -0.27 30.05
CA SER A 799 -6.33 0.88 29.16
C SER A 799 -7.65 0.84 28.41
N LEU A 800 -8.27 2.02 28.28
CA LEU A 800 -9.37 2.26 27.38
C LEU A 800 -8.93 3.34 26.40
N GLU A 801 -8.98 3.05 25.11
CA GLU A 801 -8.62 4.02 24.07
C GLU A 801 -9.76 4.17 23.08
N LEU A 802 -10.19 5.40 22.85
CA LEU A 802 -11.11 5.76 21.78
C LEU A 802 -10.29 6.24 20.58
N ARG A 803 -10.30 5.48 19.51
CA ARG A 803 -9.49 5.71 18.31
C ARG A 803 -10.34 6.17 17.14
N TYR A 804 -9.83 7.10 16.33
CA TYR A 804 -10.48 7.55 15.09
C TYR A 804 -9.45 7.72 13.95
N PRO A 805 -9.66 7.07 12.79
CA PRO A 805 -8.72 7.14 11.67
C PRO A 805 -8.98 8.38 10.82
N PHE A 806 -7.97 9.21 10.65
CA PHE A 806 -7.99 10.34 9.72
C PHE A 806 -7.66 9.87 8.29
N LEU A 807 -6.67 8.97 8.16
CA LEU A 807 -6.23 8.39 6.90
C LEU A 807 -6.06 6.89 7.06
N LEU A 808 -6.56 6.11 6.08
CA LEU A 808 -6.38 4.65 5.98
C LEU A 808 -5.79 4.33 4.61
N GLY A 809 -4.88 3.37 4.57
CA GLY A 809 -4.18 2.93 3.36
C GLY A 809 -2.73 2.60 3.65
N ASN A 810 -1.85 2.72 2.65
CA ASN A 810 -0.41 2.49 2.81
C ASN A 810 0.20 3.39 3.89
N THR A 811 -0.28 4.63 4.01
CA THR A 811 -0.04 5.49 5.17
C THR A 811 -1.32 5.52 5.99
N THR A 812 -1.25 5.08 7.24
CA THR A 812 -2.39 5.10 8.17
C THR A 812 -2.13 6.13 9.26
N ILE A 813 -3.07 7.05 9.46
CA ILE A 813 -2.99 8.09 10.50
C ILE A 813 -4.29 8.04 11.32
N TYR A 814 -4.14 7.92 12.65
CA TYR A 814 -5.29 7.97 13.55
C TYR A 814 -4.97 8.73 14.83
N GLY A 815 -5.97 9.38 15.37
CA GLY A 815 -5.94 10.01 16.69
C GLY A 815 -6.57 9.10 17.73
N LEU A 816 -6.16 9.26 18.97
CA LEU A 816 -6.70 8.53 20.10
C LEU A 816 -6.81 9.41 21.34
N GLY A 817 -7.84 9.15 22.12
CA GLY A 817 -7.95 9.61 23.50
C GLY A 817 -7.96 8.38 24.40
N PHE A 818 -7.30 8.43 25.54
CA PHE A 818 -7.16 7.27 26.39
C PHE A 818 -7.25 7.59 27.87
N VAL A 819 -7.62 6.59 28.62
CA VAL A 819 -7.46 6.49 30.08
C VAL A 819 -6.72 5.20 30.40
N GLU A 820 -5.75 5.30 31.29
CA GLU A 820 -4.95 4.16 31.75
C GLU A 820 -4.95 4.09 33.27
N ALA A 821 -4.89 2.89 33.78
CA ALA A 821 -4.72 2.60 35.20
C ALA A 821 -3.84 1.39 35.36
N GLY A 822 -2.94 1.40 36.31
CA GLY A 822 -2.08 0.25 36.58
C GLY A 822 -1.15 0.52 37.73
N ASN A 823 -0.51 -0.52 38.23
CA ASN A 823 0.45 -0.43 39.32
C ASN A 823 1.46 -1.57 39.21
N SER A 824 2.47 -1.50 40.02
CA SER A 824 3.42 -2.62 40.22
C SER A 824 3.75 -2.78 41.69
N TRP A 825 4.15 -4.00 42.07
CA TRP A 825 4.45 -4.39 43.44
C TRP A 825 5.80 -5.08 43.53
N TYR A 826 6.55 -4.74 44.57
CA TYR A 826 7.85 -5.36 44.84
C TYR A 826 7.70 -6.78 45.39
N ASN A 827 6.67 -7.06 46.19
CA ASN A 827 6.31 -8.42 46.60
C ASN A 827 5.02 -8.87 45.89
N THR A 828 5.02 -10.09 45.42
CA THR A 828 3.82 -10.71 44.85
C THR A 828 2.67 -10.89 45.85
N SER A 829 3.00 -10.98 47.14
CA SER A 829 1.99 -11.02 48.21
C SER A 829 1.20 -9.73 48.38
N ASP A 830 1.76 -8.62 47.96
CA ASP A 830 1.16 -7.28 48.09
C ASP A 830 0.29 -6.92 46.89
N PHE A 831 0.17 -7.84 45.92
CA PHE A 831 -0.59 -7.61 44.72
C PHE A 831 -2.05 -7.34 45.01
N ASN A 832 -2.53 -6.14 44.66
CA ASN A 832 -3.91 -5.73 44.75
C ASN A 832 -4.33 -5.00 43.44
N PRO A 833 -5.10 -5.62 42.55
CA PRO A 833 -5.45 -5.09 41.25
C PRO A 833 -6.30 -3.82 41.29
N PHE A 834 -6.75 -3.38 42.47
CA PHE A 834 -7.52 -2.16 42.66
C PHE A 834 -6.69 -0.98 43.19
N ASP A 835 -5.45 -1.18 43.64
CA ASP A 835 -4.49 -0.11 44.01
C ASP A 835 -3.77 0.38 42.74
N MET A 836 -4.45 1.22 41.94
CA MET A 836 -3.97 1.64 40.63
C MET A 836 -3.50 3.09 40.60
N LYS A 837 -2.48 3.34 39.80
CA LYS A 837 -2.05 4.68 39.37
C LYS A 837 -2.76 5.03 38.08
N ARG A 838 -3.44 6.16 38.03
CA ARG A 838 -4.36 6.54 36.95
C ARG A 838 -3.78 7.66 36.09
N SER A 839 -4.05 7.61 34.81
CA SER A 839 -3.69 8.68 33.88
C SER A 839 -4.72 8.81 32.77
N ALA A 840 -4.71 9.95 32.09
CA ALA A 840 -5.51 10.19 30.91
C ALA A 840 -4.72 11.05 29.91
N GLY A 841 -5.02 10.90 28.64
CA GLY A 841 -4.28 11.64 27.62
C GLY A 841 -4.87 11.52 26.24
N VAL A 842 -4.16 12.15 25.31
CA VAL A 842 -4.49 12.13 23.88
C VAL A 842 -3.22 11.85 23.08
N GLY A 843 -3.39 11.29 21.90
CA GLY A 843 -2.25 10.96 21.06
C GLY A 843 -2.59 10.86 19.59
N ILE A 844 -1.55 10.78 18.80
CA ILE A 844 -1.61 10.54 17.36
C ILE A 844 -0.67 9.40 16.97
N ARG A 845 -1.11 8.59 16.03
CA ARG A 845 -0.34 7.50 15.44
C ARG A 845 -0.22 7.70 13.96
N ILE A 846 0.96 7.49 13.43
CA ILE A 846 1.30 7.59 12.00
C ILE A 846 2.06 6.33 11.62
N PHE A 847 1.49 5.55 10.72
CA PHE A 847 2.19 4.42 10.11
C PHE A 847 2.74 4.82 8.74
N LEU A 848 4.04 4.66 8.57
CA LEU A 848 4.76 4.87 7.30
C LEU A 848 5.38 3.53 6.87
N PRO A 849 5.19 3.08 5.61
CA PRO A 849 5.65 1.75 5.16
C PRO A 849 7.14 1.47 5.36
N MET A 850 7.99 2.50 5.31
CA MET A 850 9.45 2.34 5.45
C MET A 850 9.96 2.54 6.88
N VAL A 851 9.19 3.19 7.75
CA VAL A 851 9.61 3.60 9.09
C VAL A 851 8.88 2.80 10.17
N GLY A 852 7.68 2.30 9.86
CA GLY A 852 6.80 1.62 10.81
C GLY A 852 5.83 2.59 11.51
N LEU A 853 5.37 2.19 12.68
CA LEU A 853 4.47 2.98 13.50
C LEU A 853 5.24 4.01 14.32
N MET A 854 4.80 5.26 14.24
CA MET A 854 5.28 6.38 15.06
C MET A 854 4.12 6.99 15.81
N GLY A 855 4.37 7.51 16.99
CA GLY A 855 3.34 8.17 17.77
C GLY A 855 3.89 9.21 18.74
N ILE A 856 3.01 10.12 19.09
CA ILE A 856 3.24 11.11 20.14
C ILE A 856 1.99 11.13 21.01
N ASP A 857 2.19 10.95 22.31
CA ASP A 857 1.13 11.04 23.31
C ASP A 857 1.45 12.17 24.31
N TRP A 858 0.44 12.93 24.64
CA TRP A 858 0.43 13.75 25.83
C TRP A 858 -0.45 13.09 26.87
N ALA A 859 0.05 12.94 28.10
CA ALA A 859 -0.66 12.29 29.19
C ALA A 859 -0.45 13.00 30.52
N TYR A 860 -1.47 12.96 31.37
CA TYR A 860 -1.42 13.47 32.73
C TYR A 860 -1.62 12.36 33.74
N GLY A 861 -0.60 12.17 34.63
CA GLY A 861 -0.66 11.21 35.75
C GLY A 861 -1.28 11.88 36.99
N PHE A 862 -2.36 11.29 37.49
CA PHE A 862 -3.14 11.87 38.62
C PHE A 862 -2.58 11.52 39.97
N ASP A 863 -1.93 10.35 40.10
CA ASP A 863 -1.52 9.80 41.38
C ASP A 863 -0.04 10.06 41.68
N LYS A 864 0.31 10.01 42.97
CA LYS A 864 1.68 10.25 43.41
C LYS A 864 2.54 9.03 43.14
N VAL A 865 3.77 9.30 42.68
CA VAL A 865 4.86 8.35 42.50
C VAL A 865 6.12 8.84 43.18
N PHE A 866 7.01 7.92 43.49
CA PHE A 866 8.30 8.26 44.11
C PHE A 866 9.32 8.59 43.02
N THR A 867 9.92 9.75 43.09
CA THR A 867 10.88 10.26 42.10
C THR A 867 12.35 10.21 42.57
N GLY A 868 12.68 9.23 43.39
CA GLY A 868 14.03 9.01 43.95
C GLY A 868 14.30 9.74 45.28
N SER A 869 13.60 10.85 45.53
CA SER A 869 13.77 11.64 46.78
C SER A 869 12.44 11.94 47.49
N ARG A 870 11.36 12.11 46.77
CA ARG A 870 10.04 12.53 47.31
C ARG A 870 8.87 11.94 46.52
N TRP A 871 7.67 11.99 47.13
CA TRP A 871 6.44 11.57 46.49
C TRP A 871 5.79 12.76 45.79
N GLU A 872 5.73 12.68 44.42
CA GLU A 872 5.14 13.73 43.60
C GLU A 872 4.06 13.18 42.67
N LYS A 873 3.16 14.03 42.19
CA LYS A 873 2.19 13.65 41.15
C LYS A 873 2.94 13.33 39.85
N GLY A 874 2.44 12.36 39.09
CA GLY A 874 2.98 12.02 37.76
C GLY A 874 3.02 13.23 36.82
N GLY A 875 1.97 14.06 36.86
CA GLY A 875 1.96 15.34 36.16
C GLY A 875 1.82 15.21 34.65
N SER A 876 2.27 16.25 33.92
CA SER A 876 2.16 16.32 32.47
C SER A 876 3.40 15.76 31.81
N ASN A 877 3.22 14.72 30.97
CA ASN A 877 4.31 14.03 30.29
C ASN A 877 4.02 13.87 28.81
N PHE A 878 5.06 14.00 27.97
CA PHE A 878 5.05 13.65 26.56
C PHE A 878 5.77 12.33 26.34
N HIS A 879 5.15 11.45 25.55
CA HIS A 879 5.69 10.13 25.24
C HIS A 879 5.83 9.97 23.73
N PHE A 880 6.98 9.49 23.29
CA PHE A 880 7.25 9.18 21.88
C PHE A 880 7.21 7.69 21.67
N ILE A 881 6.59 7.26 20.58
CA ILE A 881 6.49 5.86 20.19
C ILE A 881 7.18 5.67 18.86
N LEU A 882 8.03 4.66 18.76
CA LEU A 882 8.75 4.30 17.55
C LEU A 882 8.74 2.77 17.40
N GLY A 883 8.19 2.27 16.31
CA GLY A 883 8.15 0.84 16.00
C GLY A 883 6.86 0.15 16.40
N GLN A 884 6.82 -0.53 17.53
CA GLN A 884 5.61 -1.27 17.97
C GLN A 884 4.69 -0.40 18.84
N GLU A 885 3.40 -0.63 18.68
CA GLU A 885 2.40 -0.09 19.59
C GLU A 885 2.48 -0.84 20.95
N PHE A 886 2.32 -0.09 22.03
CA PHE A 886 2.30 -0.63 23.39
C PHE A 886 1.23 -1.66 23.61
#